data_6d4d7e42a6d0f97cfbef1410a33aa0bf
#
_entry.id   6d4d7e42a6d0f97cfbef1410a33aa0bf
#
_cell.length_a   1.000
_cell.length_b   1.000
_cell.length_c   1.000
_cell.angle_alpha   90.00
_cell.angle_beta   90.00
_cell.angle_gamma   90.00
#
_symmetry.space_group_name_H-M   'P 1'
#
loop_
_entity.id
_entity.type
_entity.pdbx_description
1 polymer ?
#
loop_
_entity_poly.entity_id
_entity_poly.type
_entity_poly.pdbx_seq_one_letter_code
_entity_poly.pdbx_strand_id
1 'polypeptide(L)'
;MNTHFSNLHKSIVKKHFLPMATAVLSLCAASSMAQTYNNPVIQGVADAGCMKYAGKYYLGGVATYGDFFVSSDLVNWGERVHVFDFDNQWTKGTGAKNNQIHANEMLYSGGLFHLLFSANYWGKDKHIVHITHAVSPSVTGPYREVRDDQWFENRIDPMVFRDDDGRLYLYMVKFTDGNTIWGRPMNHDFTFSGDAVQQFSSQPGTWETYDNRVAEGPFVIKYRGRYYMMYNANHTSPSFGNYRLGVCEASSPLGFGPGGKYSWPVVGPNTESIDDTHADLLHYGSGHWQPLATDNGGDTGNASARIMRFNLASVPAGNVYLKLIQRGGISVKINGHAINAGKNSDYQLYPINHSWLKKGVNTLVIEQPKEGKGTLSSIALYDFGNEKADDLLVTPGQPNIVRGPNGWEWWLVYMANKGWQRSQYIDRIHFSNGRMVVDGITGPNTAGFHPAPSKPQYAGTSIADIPFSSTTYLLELTMSSAQREQGIVIGDKTVLLPDSMARNVAHEWRIEKNHNLLTVWIDKVLVTQHQRVNVTDNKVKLLGDSNNYHIDHAAYNEGFDEYGPYFSGWDTLTAGTHGLALAKGMWLKGAAANNYELSVQTDDNDATSGTYGVMAAYTDDKNYVSVKIDAAKAQVVIDHCVKGKTKMVVKPLATEQVVYPDVKYTDSFEKQYRFDSDTYVNALLFPHNTPDNDPYAHDLGIEAAVKEHYQADVASSQEIAWLDGDTWRPLSTELATSSNPAWQRITFPTVKTRGLRFINREATDMHRNIYRIKVGSERQTVNQLRVERRGKDIHMYVNDRSFGVVTLAHDVPTRCGLLSDGAAKVTVGNVLYYVVN
;
A
#
# COMPACT_ATOMS: atom_id res chain seq x y z
N MET A 1 -49.35 20.56 47.56
CA MET A 1 -49.85 19.54 48.53
C MET A 1 -48.60 18.66 48.77
N ASN A 2 -47.94 18.96 49.81
CA ASN A 2 -47.94 18.33 51.12
C ASN A 2 -47.39 16.91 51.00
N THR A 3 -46.46 16.44 51.73
CA THR A 3 -45.72 16.78 52.96
C THR A 3 -44.91 15.54 53.32
N HIS A 4 -43.80 15.63 53.73
CA HIS A 4 -43.14 15.67 55.02
C HIS A 4 -42.45 14.35 55.46
N PHE A 5 -41.25 14.51 55.85
CA PHE A 5 -40.50 14.34 57.15
C PHE A 5 -40.11 12.88 57.43
N SER A 6 -39.08 12.56 58.16
CA SER A 6 -37.92 13.23 58.79
C SER A 6 -37.11 12.21 59.54
N ASN A 7 -35.82 12.43 59.69
CA ASN A 7 -34.98 12.33 60.91
C ASN A 7 -35.04 11.03 61.77
N LEU A 8 -33.96 10.55 62.36
CA LEU A 8 -32.96 11.13 63.26
C LEU A 8 -31.90 10.07 63.70
N HIS A 9 -30.67 10.50 63.78
CA HIS A 9 -29.66 10.40 64.87
C HIS A 9 -29.42 9.08 65.59
N LYS A 10 -28.16 8.66 65.79
CA LYS A 10 -27.10 9.05 66.69
C LYS A 10 -25.93 8.08 66.63
N SER A 11 -24.79 8.56 66.40
CA SER A 11 -23.55 8.68 67.14
C SER A 11 -23.26 7.56 68.18
N ILE A 12 -22.00 7.04 68.09
CA ILE A 12 -21.05 6.97 69.22
C ILE A 12 -19.65 6.53 68.72
N VAL A 13 -18.70 7.25 69.20
CA VAL A 13 -17.21 7.23 69.06
C VAL A 13 -16.62 5.98 69.68
N LYS A 14 -15.54 5.41 69.15
CA LYS A 14 -14.21 5.28 69.77
C LYS A 14 -13.19 4.46 69.03
N LYS A 15 -12.07 5.13 68.80
CA LYS A 15 -10.64 4.77 69.03
C LYS A 15 -9.92 3.69 68.19
N HIS A 16 -8.95 4.23 67.47
CA HIS A 16 -7.56 3.78 67.30
C HIS A 16 -7.24 2.30 67.09
N PHE A 17 -6.83 1.97 65.85
CA PHE A 17 -5.57 1.25 65.63
C PHE A 17 -5.20 1.46 64.13
N LEU A 18 -4.02 2.03 63.88
CA LEU A 18 -3.36 1.99 62.60
C LEU A 18 -2.78 0.57 62.38
N PRO A 19 -2.95 -0.02 61.21
CA PRO A 19 -1.85 -0.76 60.66
C PRO A 19 -1.44 -0.20 59.30
N MET A 20 -0.15 -0.12 59.12
CA MET A 20 0.53 0.12 57.87
C MET A 20 -0.06 -0.76 56.79
N ALA A 21 -0.78 -0.16 55.85
CA ALA A 21 -1.12 -0.84 54.60
C ALA A 21 0.06 -0.69 53.68
N THR A 22 0.85 -1.75 53.54
CA THR A 22 1.79 -1.98 52.45
C THR A 22 0.98 -1.93 51.14
N ALA A 23 1.11 -0.88 50.40
CA ALA A 23 0.58 -0.79 49.04
C ALA A 23 1.38 -1.80 48.18
N VAL A 24 0.84 -2.98 48.02
CA VAL A 24 1.23 -3.89 46.93
C VAL A 24 0.71 -3.26 45.65
N LEU A 25 1.56 -2.55 44.93
CA LEU A 25 1.31 -2.25 43.52
C LEU A 25 1.23 -3.60 42.79
N SER A 26 0.04 -4.10 42.59
CA SER A 26 -0.22 -5.09 41.54
C SER A 26 -0.03 -4.36 40.22
N LEU A 27 1.18 -4.47 39.67
CA LEU A 27 1.35 -4.31 38.23
C LEU A 27 0.55 -5.45 37.58
N CYS A 28 -0.70 -5.18 37.25
CA CYS A 28 -1.38 -5.92 36.21
C CYS A 28 -0.59 -5.62 34.95
N ALA A 29 0.30 -6.55 34.57
CA ALA A 29 0.76 -6.62 33.19
C ALA A 29 -0.49 -6.92 32.35
N ALA A 30 -1.16 -5.88 31.90
CA ALA A 30 -2.09 -5.99 30.80
C ALA A 30 -1.25 -6.54 29.63
N SER A 31 -1.54 -7.78 29.22
CA SER A 31 -1.08 -8.27 27.94
C SER A 31 -1.53 -7.22 26.90
N SER A 32 -0.59 -6.47 26.36
CA SER A 32 -0.87 -5.49 25.33
C SER A 32 -1.32 -6.28 24.09
N MET A 33 -2.63 -6.43 23.94
CA MET A 33 -3.19 -6.78 22.66
C MET A 33 -2.79 -5.64 21.73
N ALA A 34 -2.31 -5.93 20.53
CA ALA A 34 -1.99 -4.91 19.54
C ALA A 34 -3.22 -4.01 19.38
N GLN A 35 -3.02 -2.70 19.54
CA GLN A 35 -4.09 -1.76 19.31
C GLN A 35 -4.47 -1.84 17.85
N THR A 36 -5.73 -2.11 17.54
CA THR A 36 -6.30 -2.09 16.20
C THR A 36 -6.92 -0.73 15.91
N TYR A 37 -7.09 -0.40 14.66
CA TYR A 37 -7.81 0.81 14.22
C TYR A 37 -9.03 0.43 13.38
N ASN A 38 -9.93 1.40 13.22
CA ASN A 38 -11.11 1.24 12.38
C ASN A 38 -11.13 2.34 11.32
N ASN A 39 -11.16 1.94 10.07
CA ASN A 39 -11.44 2.84 8.96
C ASN A 39 -12.97 3.05 8.79
N PRO A 40 -13.43 4.24 8.34
CA PRO A 40 -12.63 5.43 8.04
C PRO A 40 -12.18 6.16 9.31
N VAL A 41 -10.97 6.76 9.27
CA VAL A 41 -10.43 7.55 10.38
C VAL A 41 -11.00 8.96 10.43
N ILE A 42 -11.43 9.52 9.28
CA ILE A 42 -12.18 10.80 9.20
C ILE A 42 -13.33 10.62 8.22
N GLN A 43 -14.54 10.91 8.66
CA GLN A 43 -15.72 10.83 7.81
C GLN A 43 -15.97 12.12 7.04
N GLY A 44 -16.45 12.01 5.81
CA GLY A 44 -16.94 13.13 5.02
C GLY A 44 -15.86 14.04 4.43
N VAL A 45 -14.59 13.65 4.42
CA VAL A 45 -13.48 14.40 3.84
C VAL A 45 -12.95 13.67 2.62
N ALA A 46 -12.74 14.41 1.53
CA ALA A 46 -12.20 13.90 0.29
C ALA A 46 -10.96 14.68 -0.16
N ASP A 47 -10.24 14.12 -1.14
CA ASP A 47 -9.12 14.74 -1.84
C ASP A 47 -8.20 15.52 -0.89
N ALA A 48 -7.80 14.86 0.21
CA ALA A 48 -7.00 15.48 1.24
C ALA A 48 -5.50 15.28 1.01
N GLY A 49 -4.72 16.28 1.44
CA GLY A 49 -3.28 16.16 1.66
C GLY A 49 -2.97 15.88 3.13
N CYS A 50 -1.91 15.14 3.40
CA CYS A 50 -1.48 14.80 4.75
C CYS A 50 0.03 15.00 4.91
N MET A 51 0.43 15.81 5.90
CA MET A 51 1.83 16.07 6.25
C MET A 51 2.12 15.62 7.68
N LYS A 52 3.26 14.96 7.89
CA LYS A 52 3.85 14.76 9.24
C LYS A 52 4.85 15.88 9.52
N TYR A 53 4.72 16.56 10.67
CA TYR A 53 5.67 17.55 11.16
C TYR A 53 5.70 17.57 12.69
N ALA A 54 6.89 17.61 13.28
CA ALA A 54 7.10 17.66 14.73
C ALA A 54 6.26 16.62 15.49
N GLY A 55 6.22 15.38 14.99
CA GLY A 55 5.49 14.25 15.58
C GLY A 55 3.96 14.30 15.46
N LYS A 56 3.41 15.27 14.75
CA LYS A 56 1.98 15.39 14.47
C LYS A 56 1.69 15.29 12.99
N TYR A 57 0.45 14.93 12.67
CA TYR A 57 -0.09 14.85 11.30
C TYR A 57 -1.12 15.94 11.10
N TYR A 58 -1.07 16.59 9.96
CA TYR A 58 -1.96 17.67 9.56
C TYR A 58 -2.64 17.27 8.26
N LEU A 59 -3.96 17.31 8.22
CA LEU A 59 -4.74 16.84 7.08
C LEU A 59 -5.84 17.84 6.75
N GLY A 60 -5.88 18.28 5.50
CA GLY A 60 -6.92 19.13 4.96
C GLY A 60 -7.34 18.69 3.56
N GLY A 61 -8.57 18.97 3.16
CA GLY A 61 -9.10 18.56 1.87
C GLY A 61 -10.48 19.11 1.58
N VAL A 62 -11.20 18.48 0.69
CA VAL A 62 -12.59 18.78 0.38
C VAL A 62 -13.46 18.54 1.61
N ALA A 63 -14.37 19.47 1.89
CA ALA A 63 -15.23 19.56 3.07
C ALA A 63 -14.53 20.02 4.36
N THR A 64 -13.24 20.41 4.32
CA THR A 64 -12.58 21.04 5.47
C THR A 64 -12.64 22.57 5.42
N TYR A 65 -12.94 23.16 4.29
CA TYR A 65 -13.15 24.62 4.12
C TYR A 65 -11.99 25.50 4.63
N GLY A 66 -10.76 25.09 4.44
CA GLY A 66 -9.58 25.82 4.91
C GLY A 66 -9.15 25.47 6.34
N ASP A 67 -9.68 24.40 6.91
CA ASP A 67 -9.21 23.86 8.18
C ASP A 67 -8.35 22.62 7.97
N PHE A 68 -7.47 22.36 8.94
CA PHE A 68 -6.76 21.08 9.07
C PHE A 68 -7.28 20.30 10.27
N PHE A 69 -7.40 19.00 10.12
CA PHE A 69 -7.43 18.06 11.22
C PHE A 69 -6.03 17.77 11.71
N VAL A 70 -5.88 17.53 13.01
CA VAL A 70 -4.59 17.23 13.63
C VAL A 70 -4.66 15.90 14.36
N SER A 71 -3.64 15.07 14.19
CA SER A 71 -3.51 13.78 14.87
C SER A 71 -2.06 13.58 15.33
N SER A 72 -1.86 12.79 16.37
CA SER A 72 -0.53 12.33 16.81
C SER A 72 -0.26 10.86 16.45
N ASP A 73 -1.28 10.14 15.94
CA ASP A 73 -1.21 8.70 15.75
C ASP A 73 -1.83 8.20 14.43
N LEU A 74 -2.27 9.10 13.53
CA LEU A 74 -3.00 8.82 12.29
C LEU A 74 -4.41 8.24 12.47
N VAL A 75 -4.77 7.79 13.66
CA VAL A 75 -6.06 7.15 13.94
C VAL A 75 -7.06 8.12 14.53
N ASN A 76 -6.59 8.91 15.50
CA ASN A 76 -7.44 9.83 16.25
C ASN A 76 -7.27 11.27 15.75
N TRP A 77 -8.28 11.77 15.06
CA TRP A 77 -8.31 13.09 14.41
C TRP A 77 -9.38 13.95 15.08
N GLY A 78 -9.05 14.51 16.23
CA GLY A 78 -10.02 15.25 17.05
C GLY A 78 -9.89 16.76 17.00
N GLU A 79 -8.70 17.28 16.77
CA GLU A 79 -8.43 18.71 16.74
C GLU A 79 -8.62 19.24 15.32
N ARG A 80 -9.28 20.39 15.18
CA ARG A 80 -9.51 21.06 13.91
C ARG A 80 -9.07 22.51 14.03
N VAL A 81 -8.18 22.94 13.15
CA VAL A 81 -7.55 24.25 13.19
C VAL A 81 -7.79 24.96 11.87
N HIS A 82 -8.26 26.21 11.94
CA HIS A 82 -8.45 27.04 10.77
C HIS A 82 -7.11 27.60 10.29
N VAL A 83 -6.75 27.35 9.03
CA VAL A 83 -5.42 27.63 8.48
C VAL A 83 -5.43 28.55 7.26
N PHE A 84 -6.53 28.62 6.51
CA PHE A 84 -6.59 29.38 5.27
C PHE A 84 -7.96 30.01 5.00
N ASP A 85 -7.95 31.31 4.68
CA ASP A 85 -9.12 32.05 4.20
C ASP A 85 -9.10 32.19 2.68
N PHE A 86 -10.18 31.77 2.02
CA PHE A 86 -10.34 31.89 0.57
C PHE A 86 -10.66 33.33 0.09
N ASP A 87 -10.70 34.31 0.95
CA ASP A 87 -10.74 35.74 0.64
C ASP A 87 -9.34 36.36 0.78
N ASN A 88 -8.38 35.72 0.23
CA ASN A 88 -6.97 36.10 0.23
C ASN A 88 -6.62 36.88 -1.06
N GLN A 89 -5.45 36.71 -1.65
CA GLN A 89 -5.03 37.45 -2.83
C GLN A 89 -5.85 37.09 -4.08
N TRP A 90 -5.43 36.10 -4.83
CA TRP A 90 -6.13 35.76 -6.07
C TRP A 90 -7.37 34.89 -5.84
N THR A 91 -7.44 34.12 -4.77
CA THR A 91 -8.65 33.34 -4.43
C THR A 91 -9.84 34.20 -4.09
N LYS A 92 -9.64 35.46 -3.78
CA LYS A 92 -10.68 36.45 -3.49
C LYS A 92 -11.77 36.54 -4.55
N GLY A 93 -11.43 36.35 -5.80
CA GLY A 93 -12.36 36.39 -6.92
C GLY A 93 -13.04 35.08 -7.27
N THR A 94 -12.67 33.97 -6.62
CA THR A 94 -13.06 32.62 -7.04
C THR A 94 -14.41 32.12 -6.54
N GLY A 95 -15.15 32.92 -5.75
CA GLY A 95 -16.36 32.46 -5.08
C GLY A 95 -16.06 31.66 -3.83
N ALA A 96 -15.28 32.23 -2.95
CA ALA A 96 -14.66 31.66 -1.75
C ALA A 96 -15.56 30.74 -0.91
N LYS A 97 -16.86 31.00 -0.83
CA LYS A 97 -17.79 30.19 -0.03
C LYS A 97 -17.90 28.74 -0.48
N ASN A 98 -17.59 28.45 -1.74
CA ASN A 98 -17.67 27.10 -2.32
C ASN A 98 -16.31 26.53 -2.67
N ASN A 99 -15.23 27.27 -2.41
CA ASN A 99 -13.88 26.79 -2.68
C ASN A 99 -13.33 26.04 -1.47
N GLN A 100 -12.36 25.15 -1.70
CA GLN A 100 -11.83 24.26 -0.69
C GLN A 100 -10.35 23.98 -0.95
N ILE A 101 -9.63 23.53 0.05
CA ILE A 101 -8.26 23.04 -0.09
C ILE A 101 -8.33 21.64 -0.74
N HIS A 102 -8.28 21.63 -2.07
CA HIS A 102 -8.56 20.45 -2.88
C HIS A 102 -7.27 19.83 -3.39
N ALA A 103 -7.07 18.53 -3.16
CA ALA A 103 -5.89 17.77 -3.60
C ALA A 103 -4.59 18.52 -3.28
N ASN A 104 -4.35 18.75 -2.01
CA ASN A 104 -3.26 19.62 -1.57
C ASN A 104 -1.98 18.85 -1.24
N GLU A 105 -0.87 19.56 -1.32
CA GLU A 105 0.45 19.16 -0.85
C GLU A 105 0.98 20.16 0.16
N MET A 106 1.61 19.66 1.19
CA MET A 106 2.28 20.47 2.21
C MET A 106 3.75 20.10 2.32
N LEU A 107 4.61 21.11 2.32
CA LEU A 107 6.06 20.93 2.49
C LEU A 107 6.64 21.99 3.41
N TYR A 108 7.51 21.59 4.35
CA TYR A 108 8.32 22.51 5.13
C TYR A 108 9.65 22.80 4.42
N SER A 109 9.96 24.06 4.21
CA SER A 109 11.18 24.49 3.53
C SER A 109 11.60 25.89 3.94
N GLY A 110 12.87 26.07 4.30
CA GLY A 110 13.44 27.40 4.57
C GLY A 110 12.79 28.16 5.74
N GLY A 111 12.23 27.48 6.71
CA GLY A 111 11.50 28.07 7.83
C GLY A 111 10.04 28.39 7.55
N LEU A 112 9.53 28.01 6.39
CA LEU A 112 8.15 28.21 5.98
C LEU A 112 7.47 26.89 5.64
N PHE A 113 6.20 26.82 5.93
CA PHE A 113 5.29 25.80 5.44
C PHE A 113 4.69 26.28 4.14
N HIS A 114 4.78 25.45 3.12
CA HIS A 114 4.24 25.68 1.79
C HIS A 114 3.01 24.81 1.61
N LEU A 115 1.90 25.41 1.22
CA LEU A 115 0.65 24.76 0.92
C LEU A 115 0.32 25.02 -0.55
N LEU A 116 0.32 23.95 -1.36
CA LEU A 116 -0.13 23.99 -2.73
C LEU A 116 -1.43 23.21 -2.84
N PHE A 117 -2.43 23.73 -3.54
CA PHE A 117 -3.69 23.03 -3.71
C PHE A 117 -4.41 23.45 -4.99
N SER A 118 -5.31 22.59 -5.47
CA SER A 118 -6.19 22.90 -6.60
C SER A 118 -7.32 23.81 -6.14
N ALA A 119 -7.50 24.92 -6.80
CA ALA A 119 -8.61 25.83 -6.56
C ALA A 119 -9.52 25.88 -7.77
N ASN A 120 -10.81 25.70 -7.56
CA ASN A 120 -11.82 25.82 -8.60
C ASN A 120 -12.13 27.29 -8.85
N TYR A 121 -12.53 27.59 -10.09
CA TYR A 121 -13.04 28.90 -10.47
C TYR A 121 -12.01 30.03 -10.36
N TRP A 122 -10.82 29.77 -10.91
CA TRP A 122 -9.75 30.78 -10.96
C TRP A 122 -10.22 32.08 -11.62
N GLY A 123 -10.02 33.20 -10.94
CA GLY A 123 -10.32 34.53 -11.43
C GLY A 123 -11.81 34.70 -11.83
N LYS A 124 -12.04 35.15 -13.07
CA LYS A 124 -13.40 35.34 -13.61
C LYS A 124 -13.96 34.11 -14.32
N ASP A 125 -13.11 33.16 -14.66
CA ASP A 125 -13.50 31.94 -15.36
C ASP A 125 -13.88 30.84 -14.37
N LYS A 126 -15.16 30.55 -14.27
CA LYS A 126 -15.69 29.54 -13.34
C LYS A 126 -15.47 28.09 -13.79
N HIS A 127 -14.84 27.89 -14.93
CA HIS A 127 -14.59 26.54 -15.47
C HIS A 127 -13.13 26.13 -15.42
N ILE A 128 -12.25 27.00 -14.94
CA ILE A 128 -10.82 26.76 -14.88
C ILE A 128 -10.41 26.38 -13.45
N VAL A 129 -9.63 25.33 -13.32
CA VAL A 129 -9.00 24.89 -12.08
C VAL A 129 -7.51 25.20 -12.18
N HIS A 130 -6.96 25.80 -11.14
CA HIS A 130 -5.54 26.11 -11.05
C HIS A 130 -4.95 25.65 -9.72
N ILE A 131 -3.64 25.47 -9.71
CA ILE A 131 -2.88 25.28 -8.48
C ILE A 131 -2.60 26.66 -7.89
N THR A 132 -2.87 26.82 -6.60
CA THR A 132 -2.42 27.97 -5.83
C THR A 132 -1.27 27.57 -4.92
N HIS A 133 -0.46 28.57 -4.50
CA HIS A 133 0.62 28.39 -3.56
C HIS A 133 0.52 29.41 -2.43
N ALA A 134 0.43 28.96 -1.21
CA ALA A 134 0.38 29.76 -0.01
C ALA A 134 1.47 29.36 0.98
N VAL A 135 1.90 30.27 1.83
CA VAL A 135 2.95 30.04 2.83
C VAL A 135 2.54 30.53 4.21
N SER A 136 3.13 29.90 5.23
CA SER A 136 3.03 30.34 6.62
C SER A 136 4.29 30.00 7.40
N PRO A 137 4.71 30.80 8.40
CA PRO A 137 5.77 30.39 9.33
C PRO A 137 5.31 29.33 10.35
N SER A 138 4.00 29.06 10.43
CA SER A 138 3.39 28.06 11.31
C SER A 138 2.65 27.02 10.50
N VAL A 139 2.77 25.75 10.87
CA VAL A 139 2.01 24.66 10.24
C VAL A 139 0.51 24.82 10.38
N THR A 140 0.06 25.50 11.42
CA THR A 140 -1.35 25.82 11.69
C THR A 140 -1.77 27.18 11.13
N GLY A 141 -1.00 27.75 10.22
CA GLY A 141 -1.35 29.00 9.55
C GLY A 141 -1.26 30.27 10.43
N PRO A 142 -1.90 31.36 10.01
CA PRO A 142 -2.64 31.48 8.75
C PRO A 142 -1.72 31.45 7.52
N TYR A 143 -2.11 30.69 6.53
CA TYR A 143 -1.42 30.68 5.24
C TYR A 143 -1.81 31.89 4.38
N ARG A 144 -0.86 32.44 3.66
CA ARG A 144 -1.03 33.53 2.72
C ARG A 144 -0.51 33.16 1.35
N GLU A 145 -1.30 33.44 0.33
CA GLU A 145 -0.90 33.20 -1.06
C GLU A 145 0.33 34.05 -1.41
N VAL A 146 1.31 33.43 -2.05
CA VAL A 146 2.56 34.11 -2.47
C VAL A 146 2.40 34.87 -3.77
N ARG A 147 1.38 34.55 -4.57
CA ARG A 147 1.13 35.12 -5.89
C ARG A 147 -0.36 35.42 -6.06
N ASP A 148 -0.64 36.45 -6.84
CA ASP A 148 -1.99 36.86 -7.21
C ASP A 148 -2.26 36.72 -8.72
N ASP A 149 -1.39 36.05 -9.45
CA ASP A 149 -1.47 35.76 -10.87
C ASP A 149 -1.65 34.25 -11.17
N GLN A 150 -2.00 33.94 -12.40
CA GLN A 150 -2.19 32.56 -12.91
C GLN A 150 -0.82 31.88 -13.19
N TRP A 151 0.00 31.81 -12.20
CA TRP A 151 1.35 31.24 -12.34
C TRP A 151 1.35 29.75 -12.71
N PHE A 152 0.43 28.99 -12.11
CA PHE A 152 0.17 27.62 -12.54
C PHE A 152 -0.97 27.62 -13.54
N GLU A 153 -0.71 27.40 -14.80
CA GLU A 153 -1.73 27.20 -15.83
C GLU A 153 -2.77 26.14 -15.42
N ASN A 154 -3.82 25.95 -16.20
CA ASN A 154 -4.89 24.99 -15.94
C ASN A 154 -4.36 23.58 -15.63
N ARG A 155 -4.16 23.28 -14.35
CA ARG A 155 -3.59 22.06 -13.77
C ARG A 155 -4.19 21.78 -12.40
N ILE A 156 -4.12 20.51 -11.98
CA ILE A 156 -4.61 20.08 -10.66
C ILE A 156 -3.59 19.14 -9.98
N ASP A 157 -3.89 18.74 -8.77
CA ASP A 157 -3.20 17.72 -7.97
C ASP A 157 -1.70 17.98 -7.84
N PRO A 158 -1.30 19.11 -7.24
CA PRO A 158 0.10 19.39 -7.02
C PRO A 158 0.70 18.45 -5.97
N MET A 159 1.90 17.97 -6.24
CA MET A 159 2.74 17.27 -5.27
C MET A 159 4.17 17.76 -5.43
N VAL A 160 4.81 18.21 -4.33
CA VAL A 160 6.20 18.66 -4.35
C VAL A 160 7.08 17.64 -3.65
N PHE A 161 7.91 16.99 -4.43
CA PHE A 161 8.91 16.05 -3.94
C PHE A 161 10.25 16.74 -3.74
N ARG A 162 10.88 16.54 -2.57
CA ARG A 162 12.27 16.90 -2.31
C ARG A 162 13.13 15.65 -2.35
N ASP A 163 14.13 15.64 -3.24
CA ASP A 163 15.10 14.56 -3.31
C ASP A 163 16.19 14.70 -2.24
N ASP A 164 16.95 13.62 -2.02
CA ASP A 164 18.06 13.57 -1.05
C ASP A 164 19.13 14.67 -1.26
N ASP A 165 19.30 15.15 -2.49
CA ASP A 165 20.22 16.25 -2.82
C ASP A 165 19.62 17.65 -2.63
N GLY A 166 18.38 17.70 -2.13
CA GLY A 166 17.66 18.94 -1.84
C GLY A 166 16.91 19.53 -3.03
N ARG A 167 17.07 19.00 -4.25
CA ARG A 167 16.32 19.48 -5.41
C ARG A 167 14.83 19.21 -5.26
N LEU A 168 14.04 20.17 -5.74
CA LEU A 168 12.58 20.12 -5.69
C LEU A 168 12.01 19.76 -7.07
N TYR A 169 10.95 18.97 -7.06
CA TYR A 169 10.21 18.58 -8.25
C TYR A 169 8.72 18.73 -7.97
N LEU A 170 8.01 19.44 -8.86
CA LEU A 170 6.56 19.53 -8.83
C LEU A 170 5.99 18.46 -9.77
N TYR A 171 5.14 17.60 -9.25
CA TYR A 171 4.25 16.78 -10.07
C TYR A 171 2.86 17.39 -10.07
N MET A 172 2.14 17.18 -11.18
CA MET A 172 0.83 17.78 -11.40
C MET A 172 0.09 17.04 -12.51
N VAL A 173 -1.20 17.27 -12.60
CA VAL A 173 -2.06 16.73 -13.65
C VAL A 173 -2.36 17.81 -14.68
N LYS A 174 -2.22 17.47 -15.95
CA LYS A 174 -2.63 18.28 -17.10
C LYS A 174 -3.69 17.53 -17.90
N PHE A 175 -4.56 18.31 -18.56
CA PHE A 175 -5.64 17.79 -19.39
C PHE A 175 -5.20 17.76 -20.86
N THR A 176 -4.39 16.77 -21.25
CA THR A 176 -3.81 16.67 -22.60
C THR A 176 -4.33 15.47 -23.39
N ASP A 177 -4.46 14.32 -22.76
CA ASP A 177 -5.00 13.09 -23.32
C ASP A 177 -5.77 12.36 -22.21
N GLY A 178 -6.94 12.87 -21.87
CA GLY A 178 -7.52 12.68 -20.56
C GLY A 178 -6.66 13.39 -19.50
N ASN A 179 -6.71 12.93 -18.26
CA ASN A 179 -5.83 13.40 -17.22
C ASN A 179 -4.47 12.71 -17.35
N THR A 180 -3.38 13.49 -17.38
CA THR A 180 -2.02 12.98 -17.53
C THR A 180 -1.10 13.56 -16.47
N ILE A 181 -0.16 12.77 -15.98
CA ILE A 181 0.80 13.19 -14.96
C ILE A 181 2.04 13.78 -15.62
N TRP A 182 2.42 14.96 -15.13
CA TRP A 182 3.59 15.71 -15.55
C TRP A 182 4.49 16.01 -14.36
N GLY A 183 5.78 16.11 -14.61
CA GLY A 183 6.78 16.47 -13.62
C GLY A 183 7.61 17.67 -14.10
N ARG A 184 8.07 18.50 -13.18
CA ARG A 184 8.85 19.69 -13.47
C ARG A 184 9.86 20.00 -12.36
N PRO A 185 11.12 20.33 -12.66
CA PRO A 185 12.07 20.75 -11.63
C PRO A 185 11.74 22.16 -11.14
N MET A 186 12.00 22.39 -9.86
CA MET A 186 11.76 23.68 -9.19
C MET A 186 13.03 24.20 -8.49
N ASN A 187 13.10 25.50 -8.32
CA ASN A 187 14.06 26.18 -7.43
C ASN A 187 13.57 26.12 -5.97
N HIS A 188 14.45 26.44 -5.03
CA HIS A 188 14.12 26.47 -3.60
C HIS A 188 13.10 27.56 -3.21
N ASP A 189 12.93 28.57 -4.03
CA ASP A 189 11.89 29.61 -3.90
C ASP A 189 10.56 29.21 -4.53
N PHE A 190 10.42 27.95 -4.95
CA PHE A 190 9.26 27.36 -5.61
C PHE A 190 8.95 27.96 -7.00
N THR A 191 9.91 28.66 -7.61
CA THR A 191 9.85 29.00 -9.04
C THR A 191 10.30 27.81 -9.89
N PHE A 192 9.97 27.83 -11.17
CA PHE A 192 10.35 26.73 -12.06
C PHE A 192 11.79 26.89 -12.55
N SER A 193 12.56 25.81 -12.52
CA SER A 193 13.95 25.78 -13.00
C SER A 193 14.12 25.05 -14.35
N GLY A 194 13.04 24.50 -14.90
CA GLY A 194 13.05 23.79 -16.18
C GLY A 194 11.65 23.57 -16.73
N ASP A 195 11.56 22.92 -17.87
CA ASP A 195 10.29 22.61 -18.55
C ASP A 195 9.56 21.43 -17.89
N ALA A 196 8.24 21.43 -18.04
CA ALA A 196 7.42 20.31 -17.63
C ALA A 196 7.56 19.14 -18.61
N VAL A 197 7.75 17.94 -18.10
CA VAL A 197 7.88 16.69 -18.86
C VAL A 197 6.71 15.78 -18.50
N GLN A 198 6.02 15.27 -19.50
CA GLN A 198 4.99 14.25 -19.28
C GLN A 198 5.65 12.98 -18.77
N GLN A 199 5.16 12.48 -17.65
CA GLN A 199 5.60 11.22 -17.09
C GLN A 199 4.84 10.07 -17.77
N PHE A 200 3.53 10.07 -17.65
CA PHE A 200 2.67 9.09 -18.32
C PHE A 200 1.20 9.53 -18.37
N SER A 201 0.42 8.81 -19.18
CA SER A 201 -1.05 8.81 -19.21
C SER A 201 -1.57 7.43 -18.80
N SER A 202 -2.88 7.30 -18.62
CA SER A 202 -3.51 5.99 -18.43
C SER A 202 -3.25 5.08 -19.62
N GLN A 203 -2.95 3.79 -19.35
CA GLN A 203 -2.60 2.82 -20.39
C GLN A 203 -3.86 2.14 -20.94
N PRO A 204 -4.19 2.32 -22.22
CA PRO A 204 -5.36 1.70 -22.84
C PRO A 204 -5.31 0.18 -22.77
N GLY A 205 -6.50 -0.44 -22.57
CA GLY A 205 -6.63 -1.89 -22.52
C GLY A 205 -6.09 -2.54 -21.24
N THR A 206 -5.84 -1.74 -20.22
CA THR A 206 -5.47 -2.19 -18.87
C THR A 206 -6.52 -1.80 -17.85
N TRP A 207 -6.29 -2.17 -16.59
CA TRP A 207 -7.13 -1.74 -15.46
C TRP A 207 -7.27 -0.21 -15.35
N GLU A 208 -6.37 0.56 -15.95
CA GLU A 208 -6.36 2.02 -15.89
C GLU A 208 -7.43 2.67 -16.78
N THR A 209 -8.09 1.90 -17.64
CA THR A 209 -9.04 2.42 -18.62
C THR A 209 -10.34 1.61 -18.66
N TYR A 210 -10.84 1.19 -17.49
CA TYR A 210 -12.13 0.51 -17.41
C TYR A 210 -13.30 1.40 -17.80
N ASP A 211 -13.22 2.69 -17.53
CA ASP A 211 -14.26 3.66 -17.84
C ASP A 211 -13.75 4.96 -18.47
N ASN A 212 -12.64 5.51 -18.01
CA ASN A 212 -12.11 6.79 -18.48
C ASN A 212 -10.59 6.81 -18.57
N ARG A 213 -10.06 7.70 -19.38
CA ARG A 213 -8.64 7.97 -19.49
C ARG A 213 -8.22 8.99 -18.44
N VAL A 214 -7.87 8.47 -17.28
CA VAL A 214 -7.44 9.26 -16.13
C VAL A 214 -6.15 8.68 -15.57
N ALA A 215 -5.15 9.55 -15.39
CA ALA A 215 -3.99 9.31 -14.54
C ALA A 215 -3.79 10.59 -13.73
N GLU A 216 -4.07 10.55 -12.42
CA GLU A 216 -4.09 11.72 -11.53
C GLU A 216 -3.65 11.41 -10.11
N GLY A 217 -3.63 12.43 -9.22
CA GLY A 217 -3.27 12.27 -7.82
C GLY A 217 -1.86 11.73 -7.60
N PRO A 218 -0.80 12.25 -8.25
CA PRO A 218 0.55 11.71 -8.08
C PRO A 218 1.06 11.95 -6.66
N PHE A 219 1.65 10.93 -6.05
CA PHE A 219 2.40 11.07 -4.80
C PHE A 219 3.71 10.29 -4.89
N VAL A 220 4.86 10.95 -4.69
CA VAL A 220 6.18 10.38 -4.90
C VAL A 220 6.93 10.22 -3.59
N ILE A 221 7.52 9.05 -3.41
CA ILE A 221 8.49 8.79 -2.34
C ILE A 221 9.78 8.21 -2.94
N LYS A 222 10.87 8.32 -2.19
CA LYS A 222 12.11 7.60 -2.46
C LYS A 222 12.38 6.61 -1.34
N TYR A 223 12.66 5.37 -1.69
CA TYR A 223 13.00 4.33 -0.75
C TYR A 223 14.11 3.44 -1.30
N ARG A 224 15.19 3.29 -0.54
CA ARG A 224 16.38 2.49 -0.91
C ARG A 224 16.90 2.80 -2.32
N GLY A 225 16.93 4.11 -2.68
CA GLY A 225 17.46 4.58 -3.96
C GLY A 225 16.52 4.46 -5.17
N ARG A 226 15.32 3.92 -4.98
CA ARG A 226 14.26 3.86 -6.02
C ARG A 226 13.18 4.88 -5.74
N TYR A 227 12.55 5.36 -6.82
CA TYR A 227 11.43 6.30 -6.74
C TYR A 227 10.14 5.55 -7.03
N TYR A 228 9.13 5.80 -6.22
CA TYR A 228 7.80 5.20 -6.32
C TYR A 228 6.78 6.33 -6.42
N MET A 229 6.01 6.34 -7.49
CA MET A 229 4.86 7.23 -7.65
C MET A 229 3.59 6.43 -7.52
N MET A 230 2.79 6.72 -6.50
CA MET A 230 1.42 6.25 -6.41
C MET A 230 0.53 7.23 -7.16
N TYR A 231 -0.47 6.72 -7.89
CA TYR A 231 -1.37 7.52 -8.72
C TYR A 231 -2.73 6.84 -8.85
N ASN A 232 -3.71 7.61 -9.31
CA ASN A 232 -5.05 7.12 -9.57
C ASN A 232 -5.31 6.90 -11.06
N ALA A 233 -6.21 5.96 -11.36
CA ALA A 233 -6.74 5.77 -12.69
C ALA A 233 -8.24 5.47 -12.66
N ASN A 234 -8.93 5.68 -13.80
CA ASN A 234 -10.37 5.65 -13.99
C ASN A 234 -11.10 6.86 -13.40
N HIS A 235 -12.43 6.87 -13.51
CA HIS A 235 -13.26 7.95 -13.02
C HIS A 235 -13.53 7.83 -11.52
N THR A 236 -13.44 8.94 -10.81
CA THR A 236 -13.60 9.00 -9.35
C THR A 236 -15.04 8.80 -8.87
N SER A 237 -16.05 8.74 -9.77
CA SER A 237 -17.45 8.56 -9.36
C SER A 237 -17.71 7.17 -8.79
N PRO A 238 -18.35 7.07 -7.62
CA PRO A 238 -18.73 5.78 -7.05
C PRO A 238 -19.75 5.02 -7.90
N SER A 239 -20.46 5.70 -8.82
CA SER A 239 -21.36 5.03 -9.75
C SER A 239 -20.66 4.10 -10.75
N PHE A 240 -19.38 4.36 -11.05
CA PHE A 240 -18.56 3.45 -11.84
C PHE A 240 -17.84 2.42 -10.97
N GLY A 241 -17.37 2.84 -9.78
CA GLY A 241 -16.68 1.99 -8.84
C GLY A 241 -15.29 1.52 -9.30
N ASN A 242 -14.70 2.18 -10.31
CA ASN A 242 -13.47 1.72 -10.96
C ASN A 242 -12.22 2.53 -10.60
N TYR A 243 -12.35 3.60 -9.83
CA TYR A 243 -11.18 4.37 -9.38
C TYR A 243 -10.30 3.52 -8.49
N ARG A 244 -9.00 3.44 -8.81
CA ARG A 244 -8.02 2.59 -8.15
C ARG A 244 -6.69 3.30 -8.03
N LEU A 245 -5.86 2.82 -7.12
CA LEU A 245 -4.48 3.27 -6.94
C LEU A 245 -3.51 2.32 -7.62
N GLY A 246 -2.64 2.86 -8.44
CA GLY A 246 -1.50 2.16 -9.04
C GLY A 246 -0.18 2.71 -8.55
N VAL A 247 0.90 2.00 -8.88
CA VAL A 247 2.28 2.42 -8.61
C VAL A 247 3.08 2.39 -9.90
N CYS A 248 3.92 3.41 -10.06
CA CYS A 248 4.95 3.47 -11.09
C CYS A 248 6.32 3.63 -10.43
N GLU A 249 7.29 2.81 -10.79
CA GLU A 249 8.66 2.89 -10.29
C GLU A 249 9.57 3.60 -11.30
N ALA A 250 10.60 4.28 -10.78
CA ALA A 250 11.63 4.94 -11.59
C ALA A 250 12.99 4.92 -10.90
N SER A 251 14.05 5.13 -11.68
CA SER A 251 15.42 5.31 -11.19
C SER A 251 15.81 6.78 -10.98
N SER A 252 14.95 7.72 -11.40
CA SER A 252 15.17 9.15 -11.26
C SER A 252 13.85 9.90 -11.06
N PRO A 253 13.86 11.13 -10.49
CA PRO A 253 12.63 11.86 -10.15
C PRO A 253 11.72 12.17 -11.36
N LEU A 254 12.29 12.38 -12.54
CA LEU A 254 11.51 12.66 -13.76
C LEU A 254 11.58 11.51 -14.78
N GLY A 255 11.88 10.30 -14.29
CA GLY A 255 12.02 9.11 -15.12
C GLY A 255 10.83 8.15 -15.10
N PHE A 256 9.69 8.58 -14.56
CA PHE A 256 8.50 7.73 -14.55
C PHE A 256 7.96 7.57 -15.97
N GLY A 257 7.53 6.36 -16.28
CA GLY A 257 7.02 6.04 -17.61
C GLY A 257 6.21 4.74 -17.62
N PRO A 258 5.60 4.40 -18.76
CA PRO A 258 4.74 3.20 -18.84
C PRO A 258 5.45 1.90 -18.43
N GLY A 259 6.77 1.80 -18.66
CA GLY A 259 7.55 0.61 -18.30
C GLY A 259 7.82 0.43 -16.82
N GLY A 260 7.61 1.46 -15.99
CA GLY A 260 7.73 1.37 -14.54
C GLY A 260 6.42 1.13 -13.81
N LYS A 261 5.29 1.10 -14.53
CA LYS A 261 3.97 0.87 -13.95
C LYS A 261 3.78 -0.57 -13.53
N TYR A 262 3.10 -0.76 -12.39
CA TYR A 262 2.63 -2.08 -12.03
C TYR A 262 1.49 -2.51 -12.94
N SER A 263 1.49 -3.79 -13.30
CA SER A 263 0.45 -4.35 -14.18
C SER A 263 -0.93 -4.37 -13.55
N TRP A 264 -0.99 -4.22 -12.22
CA TRP A 264 -2.21 -4.28 -11.43
C TRP A 264 -2.26 -3.16 -10.39
N PRO A 265 -3.45 -2.71 -9.98
CA PRO A 265 -3.57 -1.71 -8.93
C PRO A 265 -3.08 -2.27 -7.59
N VAL A 266 -2.60 -1.39 -6.71
CA VAL A 266 -2.20 -1.75 -5.35
C VAL A 266 -3.33 -1.55 -4.34
N VAL A 267 -4.33 -0.73 -4.67
CA VAL A 267 -5.56 -0.57 -3.89
C VAL A 267 -6.75 -0.47 -4.86
N GLY A 268 -7.75 -1.30 -4.63
CA GLY A 268 -9.01 -1.32 -5.37
C GLY A 268 -10.23 -1.40 -4.44
N PRO A 269 -11.44 -1.53 -4.98
CA PRO A 269 -12.64 -1.81 -4.18
C PRO A 269 -12.46 -3.07 -3.33
N ASN A 270 -13.05 -3.09 -2.14
CA ASN A 270 -12.96 -4.27 -1.27
C ASN A 270 -13.78 -5.48 -1.73
N THR A 271 -14.49 -5.37 -2.85
CA THR A 271 -15.15 -6.49 -3.54
C THR A 271 -14.21 -7.26 -4.47
N GLU A 272 -13.01 -6.75 -4.70
CA GLU A 272 -12.04 -7.34 -5.61
C GLU A 272 -10.77 -7.68 -4.82
N SER A 273 -10.11 -8.75 -5.19
CA SER A 273 -8.73 -8.94 -4.82
C SER A 273 -7.97 -7.72 -5.27
N ILE A 274 -7.24 -7.06 -4.38
CA ILE A 274 -6.53 -5.81 -4.66
C ILE A 274 -5.60 -5.97 -5.82
N ASP A 275 -4.99 -7.09 -5.83
CA ASP A 275 -4.10 -7.49 -6.87
C ASP A 275 -4.59 -8.83 -7.39
N ASP A 276 -5.19 -8.82 -8.57
CA ASP A 276 -5.60 -10.06 -9.23
C ASP A 276 -4.41 -11.01 -9.40
N THR A 277 -3.19 -10.50 -9.37
CA THR A 277 -1.99 -11.31 -9.41
C THR A 277 -1.72 -12.00 -8.09
N HIS A 278 -2.23 -11.47 -6.97
CA HIS A 278 -2.09 -12.02 -5.63
C HIS A 278 -3.42 -12.58 -5.08
N ALA A 279 -4.35 -12.99 -5.94
CA ALA A 279 -5.64 -13.53 -5.48
C ALA A 279 -5.50 -14.73 -4.54
N ASP A 280 -4.40 -15.46 -4.64
CA ASP A 280 -4.08 -16.57 -3.74
C ASP A 280 -3.33 -16.12 -2.49
N LEU A 281 -2.83 -14.88 -2.48
CA LEU A 281 -2.14 -14.33 -1.34
C LEU A 281 -3.17 -13.80 -0.35
N LEU A 282 -2.83 -13.96 0.87
CA LEU A 282 -3.61 -13.41 1.93
C LEU A 282 -3.42 -11.92 1.91
N HIS A 283 -4.38 -11.16 1.62
CA HIS A 283 -4.42 -9.84 2.11
C HIS A 283 -5.55 -8.98 1.74
N TYR A 284 -5.49 -7.86 2.22
CA TYR A 284 -6.11 -6.64 1.82
C TYR A 284 -7.57 -6.80 2.13
N GLY A 285 -8.11 -6.43 3.06
CA GLY A 285 -9.50 -6.31 3.43
C GLY A 285 -10.56 -7.12 2.66
N SER A 286 -10.29 -7.37 1.41
CA SER A 286 -11.14 -8.11 0.48
C SER A 286 -10.80 -9.60 0.34
N GLY A 287 -9.84 -10.10 1.08
CA GLY A 287 -9.31 -11.47 0.90
C GLY A 287 -10.33 -12.59 1.05
N HIS A 288 -11.45 -12.34 1.70
CA HIS A 288 -12.55 -13.29 1.86
C HIS A 288 -13.69 -13.09 0.85
N TRP A 289 -13.68 -11.99 0.11
CA TRP A 289 -14.68 -11.71 -0.91
C TRP A 289 -14.19 -12.21 -2.25
N GLN A 290 -14.43 -13.49 -2.48
CA GLN A 290 -13.89 -14.17 -3.66
C GLN A 290 -14.71 -13.84 -4.92
N PRO A 291 -14.07 -13.36 -5.98
CA PRO A 291 -14.75 -13.18 -7.25
C PRO A 291 -15.11 -14.54 -7.84
N LEU A 292 -16.37 -14.75 -8.16
CA LEU A 292 -16.87 -15.95 -8.83
C LEU A 292 -16.92 -15.78 -10.35
N ALA A 293 -17.25 -14.56 -10.80
CA ALA A 293 -17.24 -14.17 -12.20
C ALA A 293 -17.08 -12.65 -12.29
N THR A 294 -16.29 -12.15 -13.22
CA THR A 294 -16.05 -10.71 -13.41
C THR A 294 -16.06 -10.35 -14.89
N ASP A 295 -16.56 -9.16 -15.19
CA ASP A 295 -16.46 -8.49 -16.48
C ASP A 295 -16.40 -6.99 -16.24
N ASN A 296 -15.47 -6.29 -16.90
CA ASN A 296 -15.34 -4.84 -16.77
C ASN A 296 -16.35 -4.06 -17.60
N GLY A 297 -17.22 -4.76 -18.26
CA GLY A 297 -18.29 -4.15 -19.01
C GLY A 297 -17.89 -3.69 -20.41
N GLY A 298 -18.65 -2.82 -20.93
CA GLY A 298 -18.64 -2.31 -22.30
C GLY A 298 -20.05 -2.24 -22.87
N ASP A 299 -20.14 -1.75 -24.08
CA ASP A 299 -21.39 -1.83 -24.81
C ASP A 299 -21.58 -3.25 -25.36
N THR A 300 -22.76 -3.82 -25.23
CA THR A 300 -23.10 -5.09 -25.88
C THR A 300 -23.07 -4.96 -27.41
N GLY A 301 -22.81 -3.77 -27.94
CA GLY A 301 -22.68 -3.52 -29.37
C GLY A 301 -23.99 -3.80 -30.12
N ASN A 302 -23.88 -4.52 -31.26
CA ASN A 302 -25.02 -5.00 -32.02
C ASN A 302 -25.49 -6.37 -31.56
N ALA A 303 -24.79 -7.00 -30.59
CA ALA A 303 -25.20 -8.29 -30.07
C ALA A 303 -26.48 -8.18 -29.22
N SER A 304 -27.35 -9.16 -29.32
CA SER A 304 -28.58 -9.23 -28.52
C SER A 304 -28.29 -9.65 -27.08
N ALA A 305 -27.20 -10.37 -26.85
CA ALA A 305 -26.83 -10.87 -25.55
C ALA A 305 -25.31 -11.03 -25.41
N ARG A 306 -24.87 -11.01 -24.15
CA ARG A 306 -23.53 -11.36 -23.71
C ARG A 306 -23.65 -12.49 -22.70
N ILE A 307 -22.77 -13.47 -22.79
CA ILE A 307 -22.81 -14.65 -21.94
C ILE A 307 -21.49 -14.80 -21.20
N MET A 308 -21.60 -14.91 -19.88
CA MET A 308 -20.45 -15.21 -19.01
C MET A 308 -20.66 -16.59 -18.40
N ARG A 309 -19.60 -17.37 -18.34
CA ARG A 309 -19.59 -18.67 -17.67
C ARG A 309 -18.59 -18.67 -16.54
N PHE A 310 -18.95 -19.37 -15.48
CA PHE A 310 -18.06 -19.59 -14.34
C PHE A 310 -18.36 -20.98 -13.76
N ASN A 311 -17.33 -21.59 -13.19
CA ASN A 311 -17.41 -22.92 -12.62
C ASN A 311 -17.34 -22.85 -11.09
N LEU A 312 -18.30 -23.48 -10.41
CA LEU A 312 -18.29 -23.59 -8.95
C LEU A 312 -17.93 -25.02 -8.54
N ALA A 313 -16.90 -25.15 -7.71
CA ALA A 313 -16.56 -26.43 -7.06
C ALA A 313 -17.66 -26.87 -6.09
N SER A 314 -18.32 -25.94 -5.43
CA SER A 314 -19.51 -26.09 -4.60
C SER A 314 -20.32 -24.81 -4.63
N VAL A 315 -21.59 -24.83 -4.31
CA VAL A 315 -22.39 -23.63 -4.09
C VAL A 315 -21.84 -22.93 -2.83
N PRO A 316 -21.53 -21.63 -2.89
CA PRO A 316 -21.05 -20.88 -1.71
C PRO A 316 -22.04 -20.99 -0.55
N ALA A 317 -21.53 -21.12 0.66
CA ALA A 317 -22.36 -21.12 1.87
C ALA A 317 -22.67 -19.71 2.40
N GLY A 318 -21.85 -18.74 2.04
CA GLY A 318 -21.96 -17.36 2.46
C GLY A 318 -22.89 -16.52 1.59
N ASN A 319 -22.95 -15.23 1.85
CA ASN A 319 -23.72 -14.27 1.07
C ASN A 319 -23.13 -14.12 -0.32
N VAL A 320 -23.94 -14.26 -1.35
CA VAL A 320 -23.52 -14.05 -2.74
C VAL A 320 -24.21 -12.81 -3.27
N TYR A 321 -23.42 -11.92 -3.87
CA TYR A 321 -23.91 -10.69 -4.47
C TYR A 321 -23.45 -10.53 -5.92
N LEU A 322 -24.33 -9.99 -6.73
CA LEU A 322 -24.00 -9.48 -8.05
C LEU A 322 -23.75 -7.97 -7.99
N LYS A 323 -22.55 -7.54 -8.31
CA LYS A 323 -22.24 -6.15 -8.63
C LYS A 323 -22.76 -5.86 -10.05
N LEU A 324 -23.42 -4.74 -10.26
CA LEU A 324 -23.90 -4.34 -11.57
C LEU A 324 -23.86 -2.83 -11.71
N ILE A 325 -23.22 -2.36 -12.79
CA ILE A 325 -23.28 -0.96 -13.24
C ILE A 325 -23.77 -0.97 -14.68
N GLN A 326 -24.96 -0.47 -14.93
CA GLN A 326 -25.57 -0.45 -16.25
C GLN A 326 -26.46 0.76 -16.49
N ARG A 327 -26.69 1.05 -17.77
CA ARG A 327 -27.66 2.05 -18.22
C ARG A 327 -28.53 1.45 -19.33
N GLY A 328 -29.75 1.97 -19.46
CA GLY A 328 -30.65 1.66 -20.55
C GLY A 328 -31.50 0.41 -20.40
N GLY A 329 -31.50 -0.25 -19.24
CA GLY A 329 -32.41 -1.37 -18.96
C GLY A 329 -31.92 -2.71 -19.49
N ILE A 330 -30.62 -2.97 -19.41
CA ILE A 330 -30.03 -4.28 -19.64
C ILE A 330 -30.62 -5.28 -18.66
N SER A 331 -31.03 -6.44 -19.15
CA SER A 331 -31.47 -7.53 -18.29
C SER A 331 -30.33 -8.48 -17.99
N VAL A 332 -30.27 -8.98 -16.75
CA VAL A 332 -29.26 -9.96 -16.31
C VAL A 332 -29.96 -11.17 -15.72
N LYS A 333 -29.51 -12.35 -16.11
CA LYS A 333 -30.03 -13.64 -15.62
C LYS A 333 -28.90 -14.54 -15.16
N ILE A 334 -29.08 -15.22 -14.04
CA ILE A 334 -28.17 -16.25 -13.55
C ILE A 334 -28.89 -17.59 -13.70
N ASN A 335 -28.35 -18.51 -14.50
CA ASN A 335 -28.98 -19.82 -14.78
C ASN A 335 -30.47 -19.71 -15.11
N GLY A 336 -30.87 -18.67 -15.85
CA GLY A 336 -32.27 -18.40 -16.22
C GLY A 336 -33.07 -17.56 -15.22
N HIS A 337 -32.58 -17.33 -14.02
CA HIS A 337 -33.24 -16.51 -12.99
C HIS A 337 -32.90 -15.03 -13.17
N ALA A 338 -33.92 -14.18 -13.37
CA ALA A 338 -33.74 -12.78 -13.65
C ALA A 338 -33.37 -11.96 -12.38
N ILE A 339 -32.42 -11.03 -12.55
CA ILE A 339 -32.08 -10.03 -11.56
C ILE A 339 -32.94 -8.79 -11.82
N ASN A 340 -33.64 -8.31 -10.82
CA ASN A 340 -34.41 -7.09 -10.94
C ASN A 340 -33.54 -5.87 -10.62
N ALA A 341 -32.83 -5.35 -11.62
CA ALA A 341 -31.90 -4.24 -11.48
C ALA A 341 -32.46 -2.90 -11.94
N GLY A 342 -33.71 -2.83 -12.37
CA GLY A 342 -34.31 -1.60 -12.90
C GLY A 342 -33.70 -1.15 -14.22
N LYS A 343 -34.04 0.09 -14.64
CA LYS A 343 -33.55 0.65 -15.92
C LYS A 343 -32.09 1.10 -15.87
N ASN A 344 -31.66 1.61 -14.74
CA ASN A 344 -30.28 2.06 -14.52
C ASN A 344 -29.80 1.53 -13.18
N SER A 345 -28.56 1.07 -13.12
CA SER A 345 -27.87 0.69 -11.90
C SER A 345 -26.56 1.43 -11.82
N ASP A 346 -26.41 2.24 -10.79
CA ASP A 346 -25.11 2.66 -10.30
C ASP A 346 -24.47 1.50 -9.51
N TYR A 347 -23.26 1.63 -9.05
CA TYR A 347 -22.60 0.55 -8.34
C TYR A 347 -23.48 0.02 -7.20
N GLN A 348 -24.18 -1.07 -7.46
CA GLN A 348 -25.08 -1.74 -6.51
C GLN A 348 -24.79 -3.22 -6.44
N LEU A 349 -25.02 -3.78 -5.25
CA LEU A 349 -24.91 -5.19 -4.97
C LEU A 349 -26.30 -5.80 -4.83
N TYR A 350 -26.60 -6.76 -5.67
CA TYR A 350 -27.89 -7.48 -5.68
C TYR A 350 -27.71 -8.85 -5.04
N PRO A 351 -28.45 -9.19 -3.98
CA PRO A 351 -28.33 -10.48 -3.33
C PRO A 351 -28.81 -11.61 -4.27
N ILE A 352 -28.03 -12.68 -4.32
CA ILE A 352 -28.30 -13.85 -5.16
C ILE A 352 -28.80 -15.01 -4.30
N ASN A 353 -29.91 -15.59 -4.68
CA ASN A 353 -30.42 -16.77 -4.01
C ASN A 353 -29.53 -17.99 -4.34
N HIS A 354 -29.08 -18.69 -3.33
CA HIS A 354 -28.20 -19.86 -3.49
C HIS A 354 -28.84 -20.97 -4.35
N SER A 355 -30.16 -21.10 -4.35
CA SER A 355 -30.87 -22.09 -5.21
C SER A 355 -30.72 -21.79 -6.70
N TRP A 356 -30.28 -20.61 -7.08
CA TRP A 356 -30.00 -20.24 -8.48
C TRP A 356 -28.63 -20.72 -8.93
N LEU A 357 -27.75 -21.04 -7.99
CA LEU A 357 -26.39 -21.49 -8.23
C LEU A 357 -26.31 -23.01 -8.16
N LYS A 358 -25.39 -23.61 -8.92
CA LYS A 358 -25.15 -25.05 -8.92
C LYS A 358 -23.66 -25.36 -8.93
N LYS A 359 -23.31 -26.54 -8.43
CA LYS A 359 -21.97 -27.10 -8.65
C LYS A 359 -21.74 -27.30 -10.14
N GLY A 360 -20.53 -27.00 -10.61
CA GLY A 360 -20.19 -27.04 -12.03
C GLY A 360 -20.48 -25.73 -12.73
N VAL A 361 -20.71 -25.78 -14.04
CA VAL A 361 -20.84 -24.57 -14.87
C VAL A 361 -22.13 -23.83 -14.57
N ASN A 362 -21.99 -22.55 -14.27
CA ASN A 362 -23.06 -21.57 -14.13
C ASN A 362 -22.96 -20.55 -15.27
N THR A 363 -24.05 -19.87 -15.57
CA THR A 363 -24.13 -18.93 -16.69
C THR A 363 -24.79 -17.64 -16.25
N LEU A 364 -24.11 -16.53 -16.51
CA LEU A 364 -24.69 -15.19 -16.50
C LEU A 364 -25.04 -14.80 -17.93
N VAL A 365 -26.27 -14.40 -18.15
CA VAL A 365 -26.76 -13.94 -19.46
C VAL A 365 -27.15 -12.47 -19.31
N ILE A 366 -26.56 -11.61 -20.14
CA ILE A 366 -26.77 -10.18 -20.19
C ILE A 366 -27.43 -9.86 -21.53
N GLU A 367 -28.64 -9.35 -21.50
CA GLU A 367 -29.43 -9.10 -22.72
C GLU A 367 -29.74 -7.61 -22.90
N GLN A 368 -29.65 -7.15 -24.13
CA GLN A 368 -30.10 -5.82 -24.52
C GLN A 368 -31.60 -5.62 -24.25
N PRO A 369 -32.04 -4.41 -23.90
CA PRO A 369 -33.46 -4.12 -23.85
C PRO A 369 -34.11 -4.33 -25.22
N LYS A 370 -35.41 -4.68 -25.23
CA LYS A 370 -36.17 -4.84 -26.45
C LYS A 370 -36.24 -3.58 -27.30
N GLU A 371 -36.21 -2.44 -26.64
CA GLU A 371 -36.22 -1.13 -27.26
C GLU A 371 -35.07 -0.28 -26.75
N GLY A 372 -34.32 0.34 -27.66
CA GLY A 372 -33.16 1.15 -27.34
C GLY A 372 -31.88 0.33 -27.26
N LYS A 373 -30.86 0.93 -26.69
CA LYS A 373 -29.54 0.34 -26.50
C LYS A 373 -29.08 0.58 -25.07
N GLY A 374 -28.68 -0.47 -24.38
CA GLY A 374 -28.12 -0.38 -23.05
C GLY A 374 -26.59 -0.47 -23.06
N THR A 375 -25.98 0.05 -22.03
CA THR A 375 -24.54 -0.06 -21.79
C THR A 375 -24.27 -0.76 -20.47
N LEU A 376 -23.29 -1.64 -20.47
CA LEU A 376 -22.77 -2.33 -19.28
C LEU A 376 -21.38 -1.80 -18.98
N SER A 377 -21.22 -1.13 -17.84
CA SER A 377 -19.92 -0.61 -17.41
C SER A 377 -19.16 -1.67 -16.59
N SER A 378 -19.86 -2.43 -15.74
CA SER A 378 -19.25 -3.48 -14.93
C SER A 378 -20.29 -4.47 -14.45
N ILE A 379 -19.89 -5.74 -14.40
CA ILE A 379 -20.65 -6.81 -13.74
C ILE A 379 -19.68 -7.77 -13.07
N ALA A 380 -19.99 -8.21 -11.86
CA ALA A 380 -19.22 -9.21 -11.15
C ALA A 380 -20.10 -9.96 -10.14
N LEU A 381 -19.83 -11.22 -9.94
CA LEU A 381 -20.47 -12.05 -8.94
C LEU A 381 -19.44 -12.38 -7.84
N TYR A 382 -19.79 -12.15 -6.59
CA TYR A 382 -18.89 -12.34 -5.45
C TYR A 382 -19.48 -13.23 -4.37
N ASP A 383 -18.65 -14.08 -3.78
CA ASP A 383 -18.91 -14.69 -2.49
C ASP A 383 -18.39 -13.76 -1.40
N PHE A 384 -19.28 -13.16 -0.63
CA PHE A 384 -18.96 -12.27 0.48
C PHE A 384 -18.81 -13.00 1.81
N GLY A 385 -18.94 -14.32 1.83
CA GLY A 385 -18.95 -15.04 3.08
C GLY A 385 -20.04 -14.52 4.00
N ASN A 386 -19.66 -14.02 5.18
CA ASN A 386 -20.60 -13.43 6.14
C ASN A 386 -20.78 -11.91 6.01
N GLU A 387 -20.04 -11.26 5.10
CA GLU A 387 -20.12 -9.81 4.88
C GLU A 387 -21.42 -9.43 4.17
N LYS A 388 -21.82 -8.18 4.31
CA LYS A 388 -23.04 -7.61 3.74
C LYS A 388 -22.73 -6.54 2.70
N ALA A 389 -23.73 -6.22 1.87
CA ALA A 389 -23.61 -5.18 0.86
C ALA A 389 -23.26 -3.80 1.45
N ASP A 390 -23.67 -3.53 2.69
CA ASP A 390 -23.37 -2.26 3.38
C ASP A 390 -21.89 -2.08 3.73
N ASP A 391 -21.08 -3.14 3.64
CA ASP A 391 -19.64 -3.08 3.89
C ASP A 391 -18.84 -2.73 2.64
N LEU A 392 -19.53 -2.46 1.52
CA LEU A 392 -18.91 -2.10 0.26
C LEU A 392 -18.13 -0.78 0.34
N LEU A 393 -16.84 -0.85 0.00
CA LEU A 393 -15.95 0.30 -0.15
C LEU A 393 -15.45 0.37 -1.60
N VAL A 394 -15.57 1.54 -2.21
CA VAL A 394 -15.22 1.75 -3.62
C VAL A 394 -14.42 3.02 -3.83
N THR A 395 -13.82 3.15 -4.99
CA THR A 395 -13.12 4.35 -5.46
C THR A 395 -12.03 4.85 -4.49
N PRO A 396 -11.10 3.97 -4.06
CA PRO A 396 -9.93 4.44 -3.31
C PRO A 396 -9.10 5.39 -4.16
N GLY A 397 -8.67 6.50 -3.56
CA GLY A 397 -7.93 7.51 -4.30
C GLY A 397 -7.30 8.61 -3.49
N GLN A 398 -6.64 9.55 -4.19
CA GLN A 398 -5.89 10.68 -3.65
C GLN A 398 -4.89 10.24 -2.58
N PRO A 399 -3.81 9.55 -2.98
CA PRO A 399 -2.86 8.97 -2.05
C PRO A 399 -1.98 10.01 -1.39
N ASN A 400 -1.69 9.82 -0.11
CA ASN A 400 -0.60 10.47 0.60
C ASN A 400 0.18 9.39 1.35
N ILE A 401 1.49 9.39 1.21
CA ILE A 401 2.34 8.39 1.86
C ILE A 401 3.16 9.08 2.95
N VAL A 402 2.96 8.68 4.17
CA VAL A 402 3.62 9.27 5.34
C VAL A 402 4.35 8.20 6.16
N ARG A 403 5.35 8.63 6.93
CA ARG A 403 5.94 7.77 7.96
C ARG A 403 5.01 7.70 9.16
N GLY A 404 4.85 6.51 9.72
CA GLY A 404 4.12 6.29 10.97
C GLY A 404 4.75 7.02 12.16
N PRO A 405 4.11 7.01 13.34
CA PRO A 405 4.61 7.69 14.53
C PRO A 405 5.99 7.19 14.97
N ASN A 406 6.27 5.88 14.82
CA ASN A 406 7.57 5.28 15.12
C ASN A 406 8.68 5.62 14.12
N GLY A 407 8.35 6.30 13.01
CA GLY A 407 9.30 6.71 11.98
C GLY A 407 9.77 5.59 11.04
N TRP A 408 9.53 4.31 11.37
CA TRP A 408 9.92 3.17 10.53
C TRP A 408 8.84 2.73 9.56
N GLU A 409 7.58 2.67 10.00
CA GLU A 409 6.45 2.26 9.20
C GLU A 409 6.12 3.27 8.12
N TRP A 410 5.62 2.76 6.98
CA TRP A 410 5.01 3.57 5.93
C TRP A 410 3.50 3.37 5.97
N TRP A 411 2.78 4.47 5.83
CA TRP A 411 1.33 4.50 5.86
C TRP A 411 0.78 5.26 4.67
N LEU A 412 -0.22 4.67 4.03
CA LEU A 412 -1.06 5.32 3.04
C LEU A 412 -2.21 6.02 3.76
N VAL A 413 -2.40 7.30 3.47
CA VAL A 413 -3.58 8.09 3.83
C VAL A 413 -4.30 8.42 2.53
N TYR A 414 -5.55 8.02 2.41
CA TYR A 414 -6.27 8.12 1.14
C TYR A 414 -7.77 8.21 1.37
N MET A 415 -8.53 8.59 0.35
CA MET A 415 -9.98 8.56 0.42
C MET A 415 -10.55 7.26 -0.14
N ALA A 416 -11.76 6.88 0.32
CA ALA A 416 -12.61 5.92 -0.34
C ALA A 416 -14.08 6.24 -0.08
N ASN A 417 -14.98 5.64 -0.86
CA ASN A 417 -16.42 5.83 -0.75
C ASN A 417 -17.10 4.65 -0.06
N LYS A 418 -17.95 4.98 0.90
CA LYS A 418 -19.06 4.12 1.33
C LYS A 418 -20.36 4.75 0.79
N GLY A 419 -20.97 4.11 -0.21
CA GLY A 419 -22.02 4.76 -1.00
C GLY A 419 -21.48 6.02 -1.68
N TRP A 420 -22.13 7.17 -1.47
CA TRP A 420 -21.72 8.47 -2.01
C TRP A 420 -20.83 9.28 -1.06
N GLN A 421 -20.62 8.81 0.15
CA GLN A 421 -19.82 9.52 1.13
C GLN A 421 -18.34 9.14 1.00
N ARG A 422 -17.52 10.12 0.63
CA ARG A 422 -16.06 10.02 0.70
C ARG A 422 -15.60 10.21 2.14
N SER A 423 -14.59 9.46 2.53
CA SER A 423 -14.00 9.51 3.86
C SER A 423 -12.51 9.20 3.77
N GLN A 424 -11.74 9.54 4.80
CA GLN A 424 -10.32 9.27 4.86
C GLN A 424 -10.04 7.92 5.55
N TYR A 425 -9.19 7.16 4.93
CA TYR A 425 -8.73 5.83 5.34
C TYR A 425 -7.23 5.83 5.52
N ILE A 426 -6.73 4.93 6.33
CA ILE A 426 -5.31 4.65 6.44
C ILE A 426 -5.08 3.15 6.26
N ASP A 427 -4.02 2.79 5.55
CA ASP A 427 -3.57 1.41 5.46
C ASP A 427 -2.06 1.35 5.40
N ARG A 428 -1.50 0.25 5.86
CA ARG A 428 -0.06 0.08 5.97
C ARG A 428 0.55 -0.24 4.60
N ILE A 429 1.74 0.31 4.36
CA ILE A 429 2.56 0.00 3.19
C ILE A 429 3.73 -0.89 3.61
N HIS A 430 3.95 -1.95 2.86
CA HIS A 430 5.12 -2.80 2.92
C HIS A 430 5.90 -2.77 1.61
N PHE A 431 7.15 -3.21 1.67
CA PHE A 431 7.95 -3.45 0.47
C PHE A 431 8.31 -4.93 0.41
N SER A 432 7.80 -5.62 -0.58
CA SER A 432 8.05 -7.04 -0.82
C SER A 432 8.80 -7.21 -2.14
N ASN A 433 10.00 -7.80 -2.04
CA ASN A 433 10.89 -7.97 -3.20
C ASN A 433 11.13 -6.66 -3.99
N GLY A 434 11.21 -5.53 -3.28
CA GLY A 434 11.38 -4.20 -3.84
C GLY A 434 10.10 -3.56 -4.38
N ARG A 435 8.96 -4.24 -4.35
CA ARG A 435 7.66 -3.70 -4.78
C ARG A 435 6.90 -3.13 -3.60
N MET A 436 6.21 -2.02 -3.84
CA MET A 436 5.30 -1.43 -2.86
C MET A 436 4.00 -2.23 -2.81
N VAL A 437 3.58 -2.62 -1.62
CA VAL A 437 2.34 -3.36 -1.34
C VAL A 437 1.56 -2.62 -0.25
N VAL A 438 0.25 -2.57 -0.37
CA VAL A 438 -0.64 -1.89 0.59
C VAL A 438 -1.56 -2.92 1.25
N ASP A 439 -1.64 -2.91 2.57
CA ASP A 439 -2.53 -3.80 3.36
C ASP A 439 -3.97 -3.24 3.41
N GLY A 440 -4.50 -2.78 2.28
CA GLY A 440 -5.79 -2.11 2.16
C GLY A 440 -6.59 -2.65 0.96
N ILE A 441 -7.81 -2.27 0.79
CA ILE A 441 -8.62 -1.33 1.57
C ILE A 441 -9.22 -2.01 2.79
N THR A 442 -8.96 -1.51 3.99
CA THR A 442 -9.57 -2.05 5.20
C THR A 442 -10.80 -1.26 5.63
N GLY A 443 -11.77 -1.97 6.17
CA GLY A 443 -13.00 -1.42 6.75
C GLY A 443 -13.30 -2.04 8.11
N PRO A 444 -14.42 -1.66 8.75
CA PRO A 444 -14.74 -2.11 10.12
C PRO A 444 -14.81 -3.62 10.30
N ASN A 445 -15.17 -4.34 9.24
CA ASN A 445 -15.37 -5.79 9.26
C ASN A 445 -14.31 -6.56 8.46
N THR A 446 -13.23 -5.90 8.07
CA THR A 446 -12.16 -6.54 7.32
C THR A 446 -11.48 -7.62 8.15
N ALA A 447 -11.42 -8.83 7.61
CA ALA A 447 -10.75 -9.94 8.28
C ALA A 447 -9.23 -9.79 8.21
N GLY A 448 -8.54 -10.32 9.21
CA GLY A 448 -7.09 -10.35 9.25
C GLY A 448 -6.49 -9.58 10.42
N PHE A 449 -5.18 -9.41 10.37
CA PHE A 449 -4.43 -8.71 11.40
C PHE A 449 -4.05 -7.32 10.88
N HIS A 450 -4.73 -6.29 11.42
CA HIS A 450 -4.53 -4.89 11.04
C HIS A 450 -4.15 -4.07 12.28
N PRO A 451 -2.87 -4.09 12.69
CA PRO A 451 -2.42 -3.32 13.84
C PRO A 451 -2.41 -1.83 13.52
N ALA A 452 -2.77 -1.01 14.51
CA ALA A 452 -2.66 0.44 14.41
C ALA A 452 -1.20 0.89 14.23
N PRO A 453 -0.97 2.13 13.73
CA PRO A 453 0.37 2.70 13.63
C PRO A 453 1.09 2.66 14.97
N SER A 454 2.32 2.14 14.94
CA SER A 454 3.11 1.94 16.17
C SER A 454 3.64 3.26 16.70
N LYS A 455 3.54 3.45 18.01
CA LYS A 455 4.12 4.62 18.69
C LYS A 455 5.64 4.46 18.83
N PRO A 456 6.40 5.54 18.91
CA PRO A 456 7.82 5.44 19.25
C PRO A 456 8.01 5.00 20.71
N GLN A 457 9.15 4.40 21.02
CA GLN A 457 9.50 4.01 22.39
C GLN A 457 9.66 5.23 23.32
N TYR A 458 10.07 6.36 22.76
CA TYR A 458 10.09 7.65 23.42
C TYR A 458 9.57 8.73 22.49
N ALA A 459 8.73 9.61 23.00
CA ALA A 459 8.34 10.87 22.36
C ALA A 459 8.28 11.98 23.42
N GLY A 460 8.89 13.13 23.12
CA GLY A 460 8.93 14.27 24.02
C GLY A 460 9.64 15.46 23.40
N THR A 461 10.14 16.37 24.26
CA THR A 461 10.87 17.59 23.86
C THR A 461 12.28 17.66 24.48
N SER A 462 12.81 16.51 24.96
CA SER A 462 14.11 16.42 25.60
C SER A 462 14.92 15.26 25.07
N ILE A 463 16.12 15.53 24.57
CA ILE A 463 17.07 14.46 24.19
C ILE A 463 17.63 13.75 25.42
N ALA A 464 17.73 14.46 26.56
CA ALA A 464 18.33 13.92 27.77
C ALA A 464 17.53 12.75 28.36
N ASP A 465 16.22 12.70 28.10
CA ASP A 465 15.32 11.66 28.59
C ASP A 465 15.30 10.41 27.71
N ILE A 466 15.97 10.44 26.57
CA ILE A 466 16.05 9.30 25.65
C ILE A 466 16.97 8.23 26.22
N PRO A 467 16.54 6.96 26.32
CA PRO A 467 17.31 5.91 26.96
C PRO A 467 18.58 5.51 26.20
N PHE A 468 18.61 5.71 24.85
CA PHE A 468 19.68 5.22 23.96
C PHE A 468 20.18 3.82 24.30
N SER A 469 19.22 2.91 24.55
CA SER A 469 19.47 1.56 25.02
C SER A 469 20.08 0.65 23.96
N SER A 470 19.93 1.00 22.68
CA SER A 470 20.36 0.19 21.55
C SER A 470 21.49 0.84 20.75
N THR A 471 22.27 0.01 20.08
CA THR A 471 23.25 0.44 19.07
C THR A 471 22.61 0.72 17.72
N THR A 472 21.33 0.33 17.54
CA THR A 472 20.57 0.51 16.31
C THR A 472 19.26 1.23 16.60
N TYR A 473 19.10 2.41 16.06
CA TYR A 473 17.89 3.21 16.31
C TYR A 473 17.66 4.26 15.22
N LEU A 474 16.44 4.76 15.21
CA LEU A 474 16.02 6.00 14.58
C LEU A 474 15.74 7.04 15.66
N LEU A 475 16.26 8.23 15.46
CA LEU A 475 15.93 9.43 16.23
C LEU A 475 15.41 10.49 15.26
N GLU A 476 14.17 10.94 15.48
CA GLU A 476 13.59 12.10 14.81
C GLU A 476 13.61 13.28 15.78
N LEU A 477 14.13 14.42 15.32
CA LEU A 477 14.16 15.66 16.08
C LEU A 477 13.59 16.79 15.23
N THR A 478 12.78 17.64 15.84
CA THR A 478 12.47 18.97 15.29
C THR A 478 13.07 19.98 16.26
N MET A 479 14.08 20.72 15.82
CA MET A 479 14.80 21.63 16.69
C MET A 479 15.29 22.88 15.97
N SER A 480 15.37 23.99 16.70
CA SER A 480 15.99 25.24 16.27
C SER A 480 17.11 25.64 17.21
N SER A 481 17.98 26.50 16.76
CA SER A 481 19.03 27.08 17.62
C SER A 481 19.42 28.49 17.18
N ALA A 482 19.72 29.33 18.15
CA ALA A 482 20.30 30.66 17.92
C ALA A 482 21.82 30.63 17.71
N GLN A 483 22.49 29.49 17.88
CA GLN A 483 23.93 29.35 17.69
C GLN A 483 24.29 29.42 16.20
N ARG A 484 25.47 29.99 15.90
CA ARG A 484 25.99 30.04 14.54
C ARG A 484 26.22 28.62 13.97
N GLU A 485 26.82 27.75 14.76
CA GLU A 485 27.04 26.37 14.41
C GLU A 485 26.00 25.51 15.12
N GLN A 486 25.11 24.93 14.36
CA GLN A 486 24.08 24.02 14.83
C GLN A 486 24.41 22.61 14.36
N GLY A 487 24.19 21.63 15.21
CA GLY A 487 24.45 20.26 14.84
C GLY A 487 24.33 19.29 16.00
N ILE A 488 24.68 18.04 15.70
CA ILE A 488 24.69 16.92 16.64
C ILE A 488 26.08 16.28 16.67
N VAL A 489 26.37 15.63 17.79
CA VAL A 489 27.60 14.85 18.00
C VAL A 489 27.21 13.43 18.36
N ILE A 490 27.78 12.47 17.64
CA ILE A 490 27.62 11.03 17.88
C ILE A 490 29.01 10.37 17.81
N GLY A 491 29.47 9.83 18.95
CA GLY A 491 30.83 9.27 19.03
C GLY A 491 31.90 10.29 18.64
N ASP A 492 32.69 9.98 17.61
CA ASP A 492 33.74 10.85 17.08
C ASP A 492 33.27 11.76 15.92
N LYS A 493 31.99 11.76 15.58
CA LYS A 493 31.47 12.54 14.45
C LYS A 493 30.58 13.69 14.90
N THR A 494 30.75 14.81 14.20
CA THR A 494 29.86 15.96 14.25
C THR A 494 29.13 16.08 12.92
N VAL A 495 27.82 16.20 12.96
CA VAL A 495 26.99 16.51 11.80
C VAL A 495 26.44 17.92 11.97
N LEU A 496 26.80 18.80 11.07
CA LEU A 496 26.42 20.23 11.10
C LEU A 496 25.19 20.46 10.22
N LEU A 497 24.39 21.45 10.61
CA LEU A 497 23.39 22.04 9.71
C LEU A 497 24.12 22.67 8.51
N PRO A 498 23.82 22.28 7.26
CA PRO A 498 24.48 22.85 6.08
C PRO A 498 24.36 24.38 6.01
N ASP A 499 25.37 25.06 5.48
CA ASP A 499 25.35 26.52 5.35
C ASP A 499 24.29 27.04 4.36
N SER A 500 23.83 26.18 3.47
CA SER A 500 22.73 26.45 2.51
C SER A 500 21.36 26.50 3.17
N MET A 501 21.22 25.96 4.39
CA MET A 501 19.94 25.94 5.11
C MET A 501 19.73 27.20 5.95
N ALA A 502 18.48 27.60 6.12
CA ALA A 502 18.10 28.77 6.90
C ALA A 502 18.59 28.65 8.35
N ARG A 503 18.92 29.80 9.00
CA ARG A 503 19.30 29.86 10.40
C ARG A 503 18.16 30.40 11.24
N ASN A 504 18.17 30.13 12.53
CA ASN A 504 17.17 30.59 13.51
C ASN A 504 15.73 30.12 13.20
N VAL A 505 15.60 29.01 12.51
CA VAL A 505 14.33 28.32 12.24
C VAL A 505 14.45 26.87 12.68
N ALA A 506 13.31 26.21 12.88
CA ALA A 506 13.29 24.79 13.19
C ALA A 506 13.71 23.96 11.97
N HIS A 507 14.37 22.83 12.21
CA HIS A 507 14.73 21.84 11.21
C HIS A 507 14.31 20.47 11.68
N GLU A 508 13.83 19.64 10.74
CA GLU A 508 13.52 18.23 10.99
C GLU A 508 14.77 17.39 10.72
N TRP A 509 15.27 16.73 11.76
CA TRP A 509 16.42 15.84 11.70
C TRP A 509 15.93 14.40 11.78
N ARG A 510 16.32 13.60 10.83
CA ARG A 510 16.16 12.14 10.85
C ARG A 510 17.54 11.52 10.95
N ILE A 511 17.78 10.77 12.03
CA ILE A 511 19.10 10.23 12.38
C ILE A 511 18.94 8.71 12.52
N GLU A 512 19.47 7.97 11.55
CA GLU A 512 19.51 6.51 11.59
C GLU A 512 20.91 6.06 11.98
N LYS A 513 21.00 5.37 13.11
CA LYS A 513 22.22 4.75 13.59
C LYS A 513 22.08 3.24 13.54
N ASN A 514 22.98 2.59 12.80
CA ASN A 514 23.05 1.15 12.71
C ASN A 514 24.46 0.69 13.10
N HIS A 515 24.64 0.32 14.36
CA HIS A 515 25.93 0.03 14.98
C HIS A 515 26.94 1.17 14.75
N ASN A 516 27.91 0.96 13.86
CA ASN A 516 28.92 1.96 13.52
C ASN A 516 28.64 2.72 12.22
N LEU A 517 27.43 2.61 11.65
CA LEU A 517 27.00 3.37 10.50
C LEU A 517 26.00 4.45 10.90
N LEU A 518 26.16 5.64 10.36
CA LEU A 518 25.33 6.80 10.61
C LEU A 518 24.81 7.36 9.29
N THR A 519 23.50 7.58 9.22
CA THR A 519 22.85 8.30 8.13
C THR A 519 21.99 9.41 8.71
N VAL A 520 22.09 10.61 8.17
CA VAL A 520 21.35 11.78 8.67
C VAL A 520 20.75 12.55 7.51
N TRP A 521 19.46 12.83 7.63
CA TRP A 521 18.73 13.79 6.81
C TRP A 521 18.35 15.00 7.65
N ILE A 522 18.35 16.17 7.03
CA ILE A 522 17.82 17.41 7.58
C ILE A 522 16.83 17.98 6.58
N ASP A 523 15.59 18.24 7.00
CA ASP A 523 14.50 18.67 6.11
C ASP A 523 14.38 17.79 4.85
N LYS A 524 14.51 16.48 5.03
CA LYS A 524 14.53 15.45 3.96
C LYS A 524 15.76 15.50 3.02
N VAL A 525 16.73 16.39 3.25
CA VAL A 525 17.99 16.43 2.51
C VAL A 525 19.00 15.50 3.17
N LEU A 526 19.62 14.62 2.41
CA LEU A 526 20.64 13.70 2.90
C LEU A 526 21.95 14.42 3.16
N VAL A 527 22.32 14.57 4.42
CA VAL A 527 23.55 15.27 4.84
C VAL A 527 24.74 14.33 4.94
N THR A 528 24.48 13.12 5.45
CA THR A 528 25.51 12.07 5.51
C THR A 528 24.85 10.70 5.37
N GLN A 529 25.54 9.77 4.70
CA GLN A 529 25.04 8.44 4.46
C GLN A 529 26.11 7.39 4.78
N HIS A 530 25.71 6.39 5.58
CA HIS A 530 26.53 5.23 5.96
C HIS A 530 27.93 5.60 6.45
N GLN A 531 28.05 6.77 7.10
CA GLN A 531 29.32 7.24 7.66
C GLN A 531 29.72 6.38 8.84
N ARG A 532 30.98 5.89 8.81
CA ARG A 532 31.51 5.13 9.94
C ARG A 532 31.79 6.04 11.15
N VAL A 533 31.34 5.58 12.30
CA VAL A 533 31.45 6.29 13.59
C VAL A 533 32.16 5.40 14.58
N ASN A 534 33.15 5.91 15.28
CA ASN A 534 33.73 5.24 16.44
C ASN A 534 32.87 5.57 17.66
N VAL A 535 32.18 4.56 18.18
CA VAL A 535 31.20 4.77 19.24
C VAL A 535 31.71 4.20 20.54
N THR A 536 31.92 5.07 21.52
CA THR A 536 32.12 4.68 22.94
C THR A 536 30.82 4.74 23.71
N ASP A 537 29.84 5.50 23.19
CA ASP A 537 28.52 5.72 23.74
C ASP A 537 27.51 5.91 22.57
N ASN A 538 26.28 5.44 22.73
CA ASN A 538 25.24 5.49 21.69
C ASN A 538 24.48 6.81 21.67
N LYS A 539 24.77 7.73 22.59
CA LYS A 539 23.99 8.97 22.77
C LYS A 539 24.25 9.96 21.65
N VAL A 540 23.18 10.59 21.22
CA VAL A 540 23.22 11.82 20.45
C VAL A 540 23.35 13.00 21.42
N LYS A 541 24.28 13.89 21.16
CA LYS A 541 24.50 15.13 21.91
C LYS A 541 24.30 16.32 20.97
N LEU A 542 23.77 17.43 21.49
CA LEU A 542 23.72 18.69 20.77
C LEU A 542 25.11 19.32 20.73
N LEU A 543 25.43 19.94 19.61
CA LEU A 543 26.72 20.61 19.46
C LEU A 543 26.71 21.94 20.25
N GLY A 544 27.76 22.19 21.07
CA GLY A 544 27.88 23.38 21.86
C GLY A 544 27.04 23.40 23.12
N ASP A 545 26.47 24.55 23.46
CA ASP A 545 25.60 24.69 24.65
C ASP A 545 24.17 24.27 24.31
N SER A 546 23.72 23.19 24.94
CA SER A 546 22.38 22.66 24.77
C SER A 546 21.25 23.62 25.14
N ASN A 547 21.50 24.60 26.01
CA ASN A 547 20.51 25.61 26.40
C ASN A 547 20.14 26.57 25.26
N ASN A 548 20.99 26.65 24.23
CA ASN A 548 20.71 27.44 23.04
C ASN A 548 19.84 26.73 22.00
N TYR A 549 19.42 25.48 22.26
CA TYR A 549 18.52 24.75 21.40
C TYR A 549 17.10 24.76 21.97
N HIS A 550 16.14 24.91 21.07
CA HIS A 550 14.74 24.64 21.34
C HIS A 550 14.34 23.38 20.59
N ILE A 551 13.81 22.40 21.32
CA ILE A 551 13.37 21.12 20.75
C ILE A 551 11.85 21.08 20.81
N ASP A 552 11.22 21.15 19.64
CA ASP A 552 9.77 21.05 19.51
C ASP A 552 9.31 19.58 19.62
N HIS A 553 10.14 18.65 19.11
CA HIS A 553 9.84 17.22 19.11
C HIS A 553 11.12 16.38 19.10
N ALA A 554 11.09 15.29 19.85
CA ALA A 554 12.09 14.23 19.82
C ALA A 554 11.37 12.88 19.91
N ALA A 555 11.64 11.98 18.98
CA ALA A 555 11.11 10.62 18.99
C ALA A 555 12.22 9.61 18.73
N TYR A 556 12.28 8.57 19.57
CA TYR A 556 13.27 7.51 19.48
C TYR A 556 12.61 6.15 19.33
N ASN A 557 13.13 5.34 18.40
CA ASN A 557 12.69 3.97 18.23
C ASN A 557 13.86 3.06 17.81
N GLU A 558 14.01 1.93 18.47
CA GLU A 558 15.02 0.94 18.10
C GLU A 558 14.67 0.28 16.76
N GLY A 559 15.68 0.10 15.92
CA GLY A 559 15.54 -0.53 14.63
C GLY A 559 16.69 -0.19 13.70
N PHE A 560 16.70 -0.84 12.55
CA PHE A 560 17.64 -0.59 11.46
C PHE A 560 17.03 -0.98 10.11
N ASP A 561 17.49 -0.32 9.06
CA ASP A 561 17.21 -0.65 7.66
C ASP A 561 18.55 -0.84 6.93
N GLU A 562 18.84 -2.09 6.57
CA GLU A 562 20.08 -2.48 5.89
C GLU A 562 19.77 -2.95 4.48
N TYR A 563 20.53 -2.48 3.50
CA TYR A 563 20.34 -2.85 2.09
C TYR A 563 21.62 -2.67 1.27
N GLY A 564 21.71 -3.37 0.13
CA GLY A 564 22.88 -3.36 -0.71
C GLY A 564 24.13 -3.84 0.04
N PRO A 565 25.26 -3.09 0.03
CA PRO A 565 26.48 -3.45 0.75
C PRO A 565 26.52 -2.93 2.20
N TYR A 566 25.46 -2.28 2.69
CA TYR A 566 25.49 -1.50 3.94
C TYR A 566 24.95 -2.28 5.13
N PHE A 567 25.62 -3.40 5.45
CA PHE A 567 25.32 -4.22 6.62
C PHE A 567 26.34 -3.97 7.72
N SER A 568 25.88 -3.81 8.96
CA SER A 568 26.76 -3.52 10.10
C SER A 568 26.37 -4.36 11.33
N GLY A 569 27.39 -4.79 12.09
CA GLY A 569 27.19 -5.53 13.34
C GLY A 569 26.85 -7.03 13.17
N TRP A 570 27.18 -7.62 12.04
CA TRP A 570 27.08 -9.05 11.78
C TRP A 570 28.46 -9.70 11.92
N ASP A 571 28.73 -10.35 13.05
CA ASP A 571 30.08 -10.76 13.45
C ASP A 571 30.86 -11.67 12.46
N THR A 572 30.19 -12.60 11.82
CA THR A 572 30.84 -13.59 10.93
C THR A 572 30.37 -13.51 9.48
N LEU A 573 29.52 -12.55 9.17
CA LEU A 573 28.98 -12.32 7.83
C LEU A 573 29.71 -11.16 7.16
N THR A 574 29.98 -11.31 5.86
CA THR A 574 30.67 -10.28 5.08
C THR A 574 29.66 -9.56 4.20
N ALA A 575 29.53 -8.25 4.38
CA ALA A 575 28.80 -7.41 3.44
C ALA A 575 29.60 -7.27 2.15
N GLY A 576 28.94 -7.52 1.02
CA GLY A 576 29.47 -7.39 -0.33
C GLY A 576 28.73 -6.33 -1.13
N THR A 577 29.07 -6.20 -2.40
CA THR A 577 28.44 -5.23 -3.33
C THR A 577 26.96 -5.50 -3.60
N HIS A 578 26.50 -6.74 -3.34
CA HIS A 578 25.13 -7.19 -3.63
C HIS A 578 24.38 -7.66 -2.39
N GLY A 579 24.84 -7.31 -1.20
CA GLY A 579 24.19 -7.70 0.04
C GLY A 579 25.08 -8.54 0.95
N LEU A 580 24.45 -9.32 1.82
CA LEU A 580 25.07 -10.11 2.87
C LEU A 580 25.00 -11.59 2.51
N ALA A 581 26.16 -12.27 2.36
CA ALA A 581 26.22 -13.70 2.08
C ALA A 581 26.03 -14.53 3.36
N LEU A 582 25.10 -15.50 3.34
CA LEU A 582 24.87 -16.41 4.45
C LEU A 582 25.73 -17.66 4.31
N ALA A 583 26.54 -17.92 5.33
CA ALA A 583 27.17 -19.22 5.55
C ALA A 583 26.24 -20.15 6.36
N LYS A 584 26.76 -21.22 6.93
CA LYS A 584 26.07 -22.05 7.92
C LYS A 584 26.06 -21.34 9.27
N GLY A 585 24.88 -21.12 9.86
CA GLY A 585 24.79 -20.53 11.19
C GLY A 585 23.46 -19.85 11.50
N MET A 586 23.45 -19.19 12.63
CA MET A 586 22.36 -18.32 13.10
C MET A 586 22.99 -17.00 13.56
N TRP A 587 22.43 -15.90 13.11
CA TRP A 587 22.92 -14.55 13.40
C TRP A 587 21.77 -13.71 13.95
N LEU A 588 21.84 -13.41 15.25
CA LEU A 588 20.85 -12.60 15.94
C LEU A 588 21.34 -11.16 16.01
N LYS A 589 20.45 -10.22 15.76
CA LYS A 589 20.72 -8.78 15.81
C LYS A 589 19.62 -8.06 16.58
N GLY A 590 19.97 -6.92 17.17
CA GLY A 590 19.06 -6.16 18.04
C GLY A 590 18.98 -6.70 19.48
N ALA A 591 18.30 -5.97 20.33
CA ALA A 591 17.99 -6.38 21.69
C ALA A 591 16.80 -7.34 21.72
N ALA A 592 16.61 -8.05 22.83
CA ALA A 592 15.41 -8.86 23.03
C ALA A 592 14.21 -7.94 23.27
N ALA A 593 13.10 -8.17 22.56
CA ALA A 593 11.87 -7.41 22.65
C ALA A 593 10.62 -8.31 22.63
N ASN A 594 9.49 -7.80 23.11
CA ASN A 594 8.22 -8.50 23.08
C ASN A 594 7.43 -8.22 21.81
N ASN A 595 7.66 -7.05 21.22
CA ASN A 595 6.98 -6.62 20.00
C ASN A 595 8.00 -6.09 19.01
N TYR A 596 8.00 -6.61 17.80
CA TYR A 596 8.88 -6.16 16.73
C TYR A 596 8.39 -6.64 15.37
N GLU A 597 8.93 -6.01 14.34
CA GLU A 597 8.87 -6.52 12.99
C GLU A 597 10.27 -6.79 12.47
N LEU A 598 10.39 -7.89 11.75
CA LEU A 598 11.58 -8.26 10.98
C LEU A 598 11.15 -8.61 9.57
N SER A 599 11.74 -7.95 8.57
CA SER A 599 11.50 -8.20 7.16
C SER A 599 12.85 -8.42 6.47
N VAL A 600 12.98 -9.54 5.75
CA VAL A 600 14.24 -9.97 5.15
C VAL A 600 14.00 -10.37 3.70
N GLN A 601 14.72 -9.76 2.78
CA GLN A 601 14.77 -10.20 1.39
C GLN A 601 15.96 -11.10 1.18
N THR A 602 15.73 -12.28 0.62
CA THR A 602 16.75 -13.27 0.32
C THR A 602 16.75 -13.62 -1.16
N ASP A 603 17.92 -13.95 -1.71
CA ASP A 603 18.06 -14.59 -3.01
C ASP A 603 18.82 -15.90 -2.81
N ASP A 604 18.23 -17.01 -3.19
CA ASP A 604 18.87 -18.32 -3.05
C ASP A 604 19.76 -18.71 -4.24
N ASN A 605 19.87 -17.81 -5.22
CA ASN A 605 20.73 -17.98 -6.38
C ASN A 605 20.53 -19.33 -7.09
N ASP A 606 19.29 -19.76 -7.30
CA ASP A 606 18.90 -21.03 -7.89
C ASP A 606 19.37 -22.27 -7.09
N ALA A 607 19.46 -22.17 -5.76
CA ALA A 607 19.85 -23.31 -4.93
C ALA A 607 18.91 -24.50 -5.10
N THR A 608 19.49 -25.69 -5.25
CA THR A 608 18.76 -26.97 -5.38
C THR A 608 18.76 -27.77 -4.08
N SER A 609 19.35 -27.22 -3.03
CA SER A 609 19.45 -27.86 -1.70
C SER A 609 19.59 -26.82 -0.61
N GLY A 610 19.29 -27.20 0.60
CA GLY A 610 19.51 -26.38 1.79
C GLY A 610 18.26 -25.68 2.30
N THR A 611 18.38 -25.21 3.53
CA THR A 611 17.35 -24.41 4.21
C THR A 611 17.93 -23.10 4.70
N TYR A 612 17.16 -22.04 4.54
CA TYR A 612 17.52 -20.68 4.96
C TYR A 612 16.28 -19.91 5.38
N GLY A 613 16.46 -18.85 6.13
CA GLY A 613 15.33 -18.02 6.53
C GLY A 613 15.62 -17.13 7.73
N VAL A 614 14.62 -17.00 8.59
CA VAL A 614 14.66 -16.13 9.76
C VAL A 614 14.39 -16.91 11.05
N MET A 615 15.14 -16.56 12.07
CA MET A 615 14.79 -16.85 13.45
C MET A 615 13.73 -15.83 13.88
N ALA A 616 12.48 -16.27 13.94
CA ALA A 616 11.35 -15.42 14.23
C ALA A 616 11.29 -15.00 15.70
N ALA A 617 11.65 -15.90 16.60
CA ALA A 617 11.80 -15.61 18.02
C ALA A 617 12.81 -16.59 18.65
N TYR A 618 13.76 -16.07 19.39
CA TYR A 618 14.80 -16.89 20.02
C TYR A 618 15.05 -16.45 21.47
N THR A 619 14.90 -17.37 22.38
CA THR A 619 15.31 -17.22 23.78
C THR A 619 16.60 -18.00 24.02
N ASP A 620 16.62 -19.27 23.62
CA ASP A 620 17.74 -20.22 23.72
C ASP A 620 17.52 -21.41 22.74
N ASP A 621 18.47 -22.33 22.65
CA ASP A 621 18.41 -23.47 21.72
C ASP A 621 17.28 -24.48 22.02
N LYS A 622 16.57 -24.33 23.14
CA LYS A 622 15.44 -25.16 23.52
C LYS A 622 14.10 -24.42 23.38
N ASN A 623 14.13 -23.10 23.12
CA ASN A 623 12.95 -22.25 23.07
C ASN A 623 13.09 -21.23 21.94
N TYR A 624 12.55 -21.54 20.77
CA TYR A 624 12.60 -20.67 19.60
C TYR A 624 11.46 -20.93 18.61
N VAL A 625 11.24 -19.98 17.73
CA VAL A 625 10.43 -20.10 16.53
C VAL A 625 11.26 -19.69 15.33
N SER A 626 11.29 -20.52 14.27
CA SER A 626 11.95 -20.17 13.01
C SER A 626 11.04 -20.36 11.80
N VAL A 627 11.24 -19.56 10.77
CA VAL A 627 10.60 -19.67 9.46
C VAL A 627 11.69 -19.84 8.42
N LYS A 628 11.65 -20.95 7.71
CA LYS A 628 12.69 -21.33 6.75
C LYS A 628 12.08 -21.68 5.40
N ILE A 629 12.84 -21.48 4.36
CA ILE A 629 12.56 -21.98 3.02
C ILE A 629 13.45 -23.19 2.79
N ASP A 630 12.86 -24.33 2.45
CA ASP A 630 13.55 -25.50 1.92
C ASP A 630 13.62 -25.34 0.39
N ALA A 631 14.79 -24.97 -0.10
CA ALA A 631 15.00 -24.67 -1.51
C ALA A 631 14.77 -25.89 -2.41
N ALA A 632 15.13 -27.09 -1.94
CA ALA A 632 14.99 -28.32 -2.72
C ALA A 632 13.53 -28.73 -2.91
N LYS A 633 12.68 -28.44 -1.93
CA LYS A 633 11.28 -28.88 -1.91
C LYS A 633 10.29 -27.78 -2.20
N ALA A 634 10.75 -26.55 -2.40
CA ALA A 634 9.92 -25.35 -2.49
C ALA A 634 8.85 -25.31 -1.37
N GLN A 635 9.31 -25.41 -0.14
CA GLN A 635 8.47 -25.48 1.04
C GLN A 635 8.88 -24.44 2.09
N VAL A 636 7.89 -23.92 2.81
CA VAL A 636 8.11 -23.14 4.02
C VAL A 636 8.04 -24.10 5.22
N VAL A 637 9.08 -24.08 6.03
CA VAL A 637 9.21 -24.91 7.23
C VAL A 637 9.18 -23.99 8.44
N ILE A 638 8.21 -24.19 9.32
CA ILE A 638 8.07 -23.44 10.56
C ILE A 638 8.40 -24.38 11.70
N ASP A 639 9.43 -24.06 12.48
CA ASP A 639 9.78 -24.79 13.70
C ASP A 639 9.32 -23.99 14.92
N HIS A 640 8.59 -24.64 15.81
CA HIS A 640 8.29 -24.15 17.14
C HIS A 640 8.88 -25.10 18.18
N CYS A 641 10.00 -24.72 18.75
CA CYS A 641 10.71 -25.48 19.75
C CYS A 641 10.37 -24.97 21.16
N VAL A 642 9.88 -25.86 22.01
CA VAL A 642 9.56 -25.56 23.41
C VAL A 642 10.21 -26.63 24.30
N LYS A 643 11.08 -26.21 25.21
CA LYS A 643 11.82 -27.11 26.13
C LYS A 643 12.56 -28.21 25.38
N GLY A 644 13.14 -27.88 24.22
CA GLY A 644 13.89 -28.80 23.37
C GLY A 644 13.04 -29.77 22.54
N LYS A 645 11.70 -29.64 22.54
CA LYS A 645 10.79 -30.38 21.67
C LYS A 645 10.29 -29.50 20.55
N THR A 646 10.62 -29.86 19.30
CA THR A 646 10.23 -29.09 18.11
C THR A 646 8.95 -29.65 17.51
N LYS A 647 7.94 -28.80 17.34
CA LYS A 647 6.82 -29.03 16.46
C LYS A 647 7.13 -28.36 15.12
N MET A 648 7.15 -29.16 14.08
CA MET A 648 7.40 -28.69 12.72
C MET A 648 6.07 -28.60 11.95
N VAL A 649 5.88 -27.49 11.24
CA VAL A 649 4.80 -27.31 10.27
C VAL A 649 5.44 -27.05 8.92
N VAL A 650 5.02 -27.81 7.92
CA VAL A 650 5.51 -27.68 6.55
C VAL A 650 4.32 -27.29 5.66
N LYS A 651 4.50 -26.23 4.87
CA LYS A 651 3.53 -25.77 3.90
C LYS A 651 4.22 -25.58 2.56
N PRO A 652 3.56 -25.84 1.43
CA PRO A 652 4.15 -25.53 0.15
C PRO A 652 4.43 -24.01 0.09
N LEU A 653 5.63 -23.65 -0.31
CA LEU A 653 5.88 -22.35 -0.91
C LEU A 653 5.04 -22.39 -2.19
N ALA A 654 4.11 -21.43 -2.37
CA ALA A 654 3.12 -21.55 -3.42
C ALA A 654 3.79 -21.92 -4.75
N THR A 655 3.31 -23.02 -5.38
CA THR A 655 3.79 -23.47 -6.68
C THR A 655 3.41 -22.49 -7.78
N GLU A 656 2.38 -21.66 -7.54
CA GLU A 656 2.00 -20.53 -8.37
C GLU A 656 2.25 -19.25 -7.60
N GLN A 657 3.45 -18.73 -7.74
CA GLN A 657 3.72 -17.35 -7.35
C GLN A 657 3.35 -16.46 -8.52
N VAL A 658 2.64 -15.42 -8.22
CA VAL A 658 2.29 -14.44 -9.22
C VAL A 658 3.50 -13.54 -9.42
N VAL A 659 3.91 -13.37 -10.65
CA VAL A 659 4.94 -12.45 -11.06
C VAL A 659 4.33 -11.25 -11.76
N TYR A 660 4.98 -10.10 -11.61
CA TYR A 660 4.50 -8.84 -12.15
C TYR A 660 5.25 -8.54 -13.45
N PRO A 661 4.66 -8.80 -14.61
CA PRO A 661 5.28 -8.44 -15.86
C PRO A 661 4.96 -6.99 -16.25
N ASP A 662 5.90 -6.31 -16.85
CA ASP A 662 5.59 -5.12 -17.62
C ASP A 662 4.83 -5.48 -18.89
N VAL A 663 3.74 -4.77 -19.16
CA VAL A 663 2.92 -5.01 -20.32
C VAL A 663 3.32 -4.06 -21.44
N LYS A 664 3.76 -4.62 -22.57
CA LYS A 664 4.01 -3.88 -23.81
C LYS A 664 3.01 -4.30 -24.87
N TYR A 665 2.32 -3.32 -25.41
CA TYR A 665 1.43 -3.51 -26.55
C TYR A 665 2.20 -3.18 -27.81
N THR A 666 2.34 -4.15 -28.70
CA THR A 666 2.99 -3.94 -30.01
C THR A 666 1.99 -3.60 -31.11
N ASP A 667 0.83 -4.23 -31.06
CA ASP A 667 -0.34 -3.94 -31.90
C ASP A 667 -1.62 -4.47 -31.24
N SER A 668 -2.75 -4.41 -31.95
CA SER A 668 -4.04 -4.90 -31.43
C SER A 668 -4.09 -6.43 -31.29
N PHE A 669 -3.19 -7.16 -31.89
CA PHE A 669 -3.17 -8.62 -31.93
C PHE A 669 -2.06 -9.24 -31.09
N GLU A 670 -1.08 -8.46 -30.67
CA GLU A 670 0.09 -8.93 -29.93
C GLU A 670 0.26 -8.18 -28.62
N LYS A 671 0.40 -8.95 -27.53
CA LYS A 671 0.81 -8.44 -26.21
C LYS A 671 2.09 -9.11 -25.76
N GLN A 672 3.01 -8.32 -25.24
CA GLN A 672 4.24 -8.78 -24.63
C GLN A 672 4.23 -8.41 -23.14
N TYR A 673 4.47 -9.40 -22.31
CA TYR A 673 4.73 -9.23 -20.88
C TYR A 673 6.23 -9.35 -20.67
N ARG A 674 6.83 -8.38 -20.00
CA ARG A 674 8.26 -8.32 -19.73
C ARG A 674 8.52 -8.40 -18.24
N PHE A 675 9.56 -9.12 -17.88
CA PHE A 675 10.05 -9.24 -16.51
C PHE A 675 11.38 -8.49 -16.40
N ASP A 676 11.61 -7.86 -15.26
CA ASP A 676 12.85 -7.11 -14.98
C ASP A 676 14.07 -8.03 -14.90
N SER A 677 13.85 -9.28 -14.52
CA SER A 677 14.88 -10.30 -14.40
C SER A 677 14.41 -11.62 -14.98
N ASP A 678 15.32 -12.57 -15.12
CA ASP A 678 14.98 -13.93 -15.49
C ASP A 678 14.01 -14.52 -14.48
N THR A 679 12.84 -14.94 -14.94
CA THR A 679 11.72 -15.42 -14.12
C THR A 679 11.31 -16.81 -14.58
N TYR A 680 11.10 -17.70 -13.63
CA TYR A 680 10.54 -19.03 -13.91
C TYR A 680 9.02 -18.93 -14.02
N VAL A 681 8.47 -19.40 -15.13
CA VAL A 681 7.03 -19.39 -15.38
C VAL A 681 6.57 -20.75 -15.90
N ASN A 682 5.40 -21.19 -15.49
CA ASN A 682 4.85 -22.51 -15.84
C ASN A 682 3.34 -22.50 -15.99
N ALA A 683 2.67 -21.40 -15.70
CA ALA A 683 1.23 -21.30 -15.81
C ALA A 683 0.76 -19.90 -16.17
N LEU A 684 -0.40 -19.83 -16.75
CA LEU A 684 -1.14 -18.60 -17.01
C LEU A 684 -2.59 -18.81 -16.54
N LEU A 685 -3.16 -17.78 -15.94
CA LEU A 685 -4.53 -17.77 -15.49
C LEU A 685 -5.29 -16.67 -16.23
N PHE A 686 -6.36 -17.06 -16.89
CA PHE A 686 -7.28 -16.18 -17.59
C PHE A 686 -8.60 -16.12 -16.83
N PRO A 687 -9.29 -14.98 -16.79
CA PRO A 687 -10.63 -14.93 -16.22
C PRO A 687 -11.58 -15.82 -17.02
N HIS A 688 -12.49 -16.50 -16.33
CA HIS A 688 -13.58 -17.29 -16.95
C HIS A 688 -14.67 -16.37 -17.52
N ASN A 689 -14.28 -15.50 -18.43
CA ASN A 689 -15.22 -14.64 -19.13
C ASN A 689 -15.40 -15.15 -20.54
N THR A 690 -16.63 -15.12 -20.99
CA THR A 690 -16.91 -15.29 -22.41
C THR A 690 -16.59 -14.01 -23.16
N PRO A 691 -16.27 -14.09 -24.47
CA PRO A 691 -16.06 -12.92 -25.27
C PRO A 691 -17.21 -11.92 -25.13
N ASP A 692 -16.88 -10.64 -25.09
CA ASP A 692 -17.83 -9.57 -25.22
C ASP A 692 -18.50 -9.64 -26.58
N ASN A 693 -19.79 -9.43 -26.65
CA ASN A 693 -20.56 -9.28 -27.89
C ASN A 693 -20.50 -10.50 -28.81
N ASP A 694 -21.39 -11.45 -28.60
CA ASP A 694 -21.57 -12.54 -29.54
C ASP A 694 -22.56 -12.14 -30.66
N PRO A 695 -22.09 -11.90 -31.90
CA PRO A 695 -22.98 -11.58 -33.00
C PRO A 695 -23.96 -12.70 -33.33
N TYR A 696 -23.62 -13.94 -32.95
CA TYR A 696 -24.44 -15.11 -33.24
C TYR A 696 -25.52 -15.35 -32.18
N ALA A 697 -25.42 -14.75 -30.99
CA ALA A 697 -26.47 -14.93 -29.98
C ALA A 697 -27.84 -14.47 -30.45
N HIS A 698 -27.87 -13.49 -31.37
CA HIS A 698 -29.13 -13.02 -31.98
C HIS A 698 -29.72 -14.02 -32.96
N ASP A 699 -28.89 -14.63 -33.80
CA ASP A 699 -29.35 -15.47 -34.93
C ASP A 699 -29.62 -16.91 -34.48
N LEU A 700 -28.85 -17.45 -33.55
CA LEU A 700 -28.92 -18.82 -33.10
C LEU A 700 -29.73 -19.02 -31.81
N GLY A 701 -30.03 -17.93 -31.11
CA GLY A 701 -30.54 -18.00 -29.76
C GLY A 701 -29.44 -18.31 -28.75
N ILE A 702 -29.63 -17.85 -27.50
CA ILE A 702 -28.60 -17.86 -26.46
C ILE A 702 -28.06 -19.26 -26.15
N GLU A 703 -28.94 -20.29 -26.10
CA GLU A 703 -28.52 -21.67 -25.82
C GLU A 703 -27.66 -22.25 -26.93
N ALA A 704 -27.98 -21.94 -28.17
CA ALA A 704 -27.21 -22.39 -29.33
C ALA A 704 -25.86 -21.69 -29.39
N ALA A 705 -25.84 -20.40 -29.20
CA ALA A 705 -24.61 -19.63 -29.13
C ALA A 705 -23.69 -20.15 -28.00
N VAL A 706 -24.24 -20.42 -26.82
CA VAL A 706 -23.51 -21.05 -25.71
C VAL A 706 -22.88 -22.37 -26.12
N LYS A 707 -23.63 -23.20 -26.80
CA LYS A 707 -23.14 -24.52 -27.20
C LYS A 707 -22.07 -24.45 -28.28
N GLU A 708 -22.18 -23.53 -29.22
CA GLU A 708 -21.35 -23.51 -30.42
C GLU A 708 -20.10 -22.64 -30.25
N HIS A 709 -20.20 -21.49 -29.58
CA HIS A 709 -19.14 -20.50 -29.52
C HIS A 709 -18.44 -20.41 -28.16
N TYR A 710 -19.11 -20.81 -27.06
CA TYR A 710 -18.54 -20.64 -25.73
C TYR A 710 -18.05 -21.94 -25.08
N GLN A 711 -18.03 -23.01 -25.80
CA GLN A 711 -17.30 -24.21 -25.40
C GLN A 711 -15.83 -24.16 -25.81
N ALA A 712 -15.48 -23.34 -26.79
CA ALA A 712 -14.10 -23.12 -27.17
C ALA A 712 -13.37 -22.35 -26.07
N ASP A 713 -12.28 -22.91 -25.71
CA ASP A 713 -11.39 -22.39 -24.67
C ASP A 713 -10.68 -21.15 -25.18
N VAL A 714 -10.62 -20.10 -24.34
CA VAL A 714 -9.83 -18.88 -24.62
C VAL A 714 -8.39 -19.23 -24.97
N ALA A 715 -7.88 -20.33 -24.42
CA ALA A 715 -6.55 -20.82 -24.65
C ALA A 715 -6.32 -21.37 -26.06
N SER A 716 -7.37 -21.92 -26.70
CA SER A 716 -7.23 -22.66 -27.98
C SER A 716 -6.99 -21.74 -29.18
N SER A 717 -7.27 -20.44 -29.06
CA SER A 717 -7.13 -19.47 -30.16
C SER A 717 -5.88 -18.61 -30.09
N GLN A 718 -4.97 -18.83 -29.12
CA GLN A 718 -3.81 -18.00 -28.91
C GLN A 718 -2.50 -18.74 -29.14
N GLU A 719 -1.58 -18.10 -29.86
CA GLU A 719 -0.17 -18.48 -29.83
C GLU A 719 0.52 -17.82 -28.63
N ILE A 720 1.08 -18.66 -27.77
CA ILE A 720 1.86 -18.20 -26.63
C ILE A 720 3.32 -18.55 -26.86
N ALA A 721 4.20 -17.57 -26.68
CA ALA A 721 5.65 -17.75 -26.81
C ALA A 721 6.37 -17.18 -25.61
N TRP A 722 7.53 -17.73 -25.30
CA TRP A 722 8.45 -17.23 -24.30
C TRP A 722 9.74 -16.71 -24.93
N LEU A 723 10.40 -15.79 -24.25
CA LEU A 723 11.64 -15.19 -24.70
C LEU A 723 12.84 -15.99 -24.20
N ASP A 724 13.52 -16.68 -25.11
CA ASP A 724 14.78 -17.38 -24.86
C ASP A 724 15.95 -16.53 -25.36
N GLY A 725 16.64 -15.84 -24.46
CA GLY A 725 17.56 -14.76 -24.84
C GLY A 725 16.81 -13.68 -25.62
N ASP A 726 17.14 -13.51 -26.90
CA ASP A 726 16.48 -12.54 -27.80
C ASP A 726 15.49 -13.20 -28.78
N THR A 727 15.22 -14.49 -28.62
CA THR A 727 14.41 -15.25 -29.56
C THR A 727 13.09 -15.69 -28.93
N TRP A 728 11.95 -15.43 -29.61
CA TRP A 728 10.67 -15.94 -29.21
C TRP A 728 10.48 -17.40 -29.61
N ARG A 729 10.22 -18.26 -28.62
CA ARG A 729 9.93 -19.68 -28.81
C ARG A 729 8.49 -19.99 -28.44
N PRO A 730 7.77 -20.78 -29.25
CA PRO A 730 6.40 -21.19 -28.94
C PRO A 730 6.36 -22.04 -27.67
N LEU A 731 5.29 -21.87 -26.87
CA LEU A 731 4.98 -22.71 -25.72
C LEU A 731 3.95 -23.76 -26.10
N SER A 732 4.22 -25.01 -25.74
CA SER A 732 3.23 -26.08 -25.79
C SER A 732 2.39 -26.00 -24.51
N THR A 733 1.13 -25.64 -24.63
CA THR A 733 0.25 -25.37 -23.47
C THR A 733 -0.78 -26.47 -23.29
N GLU A 734 -1.13 -26.73 -22.03
CA GLU A 734 -2.20 -27.65 -21.64
C GLU A 734 -3.21 -26.95 -20.75
N LEU A 735 -4.50 -27.21 -20.94
CA LEU A 735 -5.54 -26.73 -20.07
C LEU A 735 -5.53 -27.52 -18.77
N ALA A 736 -5.47 -26.85 -17.66
CA ALA A 736 -5.52 -27.43 -16.32
C ALA A 736 -6.71 -26.91 -15.52
N THR A 737 -7.10 -27.67 -14.50
CA THR A 737 -8.13 -27.22 -13.56
C THR A 737 -7.56 -26.13 -12.67
N SER A 738 -8.19 -24.96 -12.66
CA SER A 738 -7.88 -23.91 -11.71
C SER A 738 -8.48 -24.21 -10.34
N SER A 739 -7.72 -23.95 -9.28
CA SER A 739 -8.25 -23.99 -7.91
C SER A 739 -9.22 -22.84 -7.61
N ASN A 740 -9.10 -21.74 -8.35
CA ASN A 740 -10.01 -20.61 -8.29
C ASN A 740 -11.06 -20.72 -9.41
N PRO A 741 -12.35 -20.82 -9.08
CA PRO A 741 -13.41 -20.98 -10.08
C PRO A 741 -13.59 -19.76 -11.00
N ALA A 742 -13.05 -18.60 -10.63
CA ALA A 742 -13.08 -17.42 -11.48
C ALA A 742 -12.01 -17.41 -12.58
N TRP A 743 -11.08 -18.37 -12.57
CA TRP A 743 -9.94 -18.39 -13.47
C TRP A 743 -9.81 -19.71 -14.22
N GLN A 744 -9.50 -19.60 -15.49
CA GLN A 744 -9.07 -20.71 -16.32
C GLN A 744 -7.55 -20.80 -16.28
N ARG A 745 -7.03 -22.00 -16.10
CA ARG A 745 -5.59 -22.24 -16.00
C ARG A 745 -5.05 -22.93 -17.24
N ILE A 746 -3.96 -22.42 -17.79
CA ILE A 746 -3.14 -23.05 -18.80
C ILE A 746 -1.79 -23.35 -18.16
N THR A 747 -1.30 -24.56 -18.35
CA THR A 747 0.03 -24.96 -17.87
C THR A 747 0.95 -25.30 -19.03
N PHE A 748 2.25 -25.15 -18.77
CA PHE A 748 3.31 -25.54 -19.70
C PHE A 748 4.57 -25.92 -18.92
N PRO A 749 5.53 -26.64 -19.54
CA PRO A 749 6.80 -26.90 -18.88
C PRO A 749 7.47 -25.62 -18.42
N THR A 750 8.03 -25.64 -17.21
CA THR A 750 8.70 -24.48 -16.63
C THR A 750 9.77 -23.93 -17.57
N VAL A 751 9.66 -22.65 -17.89
CA VAL A 751 10.66 -21.90 -18.67
C VAL A 751 11.23 -20.78 -17.81
N LYS A 752 12.52 -20.49 -18.01
CA LYS A 752 13.21 -19.34 -17.41
C LYS A 752 13.27 -18.24 -18.48
N THR A 753 12.59 -17.13 -18.27
CA THR A 753 12.36 -16.15 -19.31
C THR A 753 12.30 -14.72 -18.77
N ARG A 754 12.56 -13.76 -19.66
CA ARG A 754 12.32 -12.33 -19.46
C ARG A 754 11.07 -11.82 -20.16
N GLY A 755 10.29 -12.70 -20.76
CA GLY A 755 9.07 -12.26 -21.41
C GLY A 755 8.19 -13.37 -21.93
N LEU A 756 6.90 -13.07 -21.95
CA LEU A 756 5.86 -13.88 -22.58
C LEU A 756 5.20 -13.05 -23.66
N ARG A 757 4.84 -13.68 -24.77
CA ARG A 757 4.16 -13.07 -25.90
C ARG A 757 2.89 -13.82 -26.21
N PHE A 758 1.83 -13.09 -26.40
CA PHE A 758 0.53 -13.59 -26.82
C PHE A 758 0.19 -13.03 -28.18
N ILE A 759 -0.15 -13.88 -29.09
CA ILE A 759 -0.64 -13.51 -30.42
C ILE A 759 -2.04 -14.11 -30.58
N ASN A 760 -3.02 -13.26 -30.78
CA ASN A 760 -4.37 -13.68 -31.16
C ASN A 760 -4.58 -13.36 -32.64
N ARG A 761 -4.70 -14.36 -33.46
CA ARG A 761 -4.89 -14.21 -34.91
C ARG A 761 -6.36 -14.13 -35.32
N GLU A 762 -7.25 -14.53 -34.43
CA GLU A 762 -8.68 -14.39 -34.64
C GLU A 762 -9.15 -13.08 -34.02
N ALA A 763 -9.51 -12.13 -34.84
CA ALA A 763 -9.79 -10.74 -34.50
C ALA A 763 -11.09 -10.55 -33.71
N THR A 764 -11.26 -11.27 -32.61
CA THR A 764 -12.33 -11.00 -31.67
C THR A 764 -11.79 -10.28 -30.45
N ASP A 765 -12.62 -9.50 -29.77
CA ASP A 765 -12.31 -8.61 -28.64
C ASP A 765 -11.65 -9.27 -27.41
N MET A 766 -10.88 -10.31 -27.61
CA MET A 766 -10.12 -10.99 -26.54
C MET A 766 -9.05 -10.11 -25.89
N HIS A 767 -8.70 -8.98 -26.50
CA HIS A 767 -7.78 -8.01 -25.92
C HIS A 767 -8.21 -7.47 -24.55
N ARG A 768 -9.51 -7.41 -24.30
CA ARG A 768 -10.03 -6.93 -23.02
C ARG A 768 -9.77 -7.88 -21.88
N ASN A 769 -9.65 -9.17 -22.14
CA ASN A 769 -9.44 -10.19 -21.10
C ASN A 769 -7.97 -10.51 -20.85
N ILE A 770 -7.09 -10.19 -21.81
CA ILE A 770 -5.65 -10.51 -21.70
C ILE A 770 -4.92 -9.64 -20.67
N TYR A 771 -5.40 -8.45 -20.36
CA TYR A 771 -4.77 -7.59 -19.33
C TYR A 771 -4.88 -8.15 -17.90
N ARG A 772 -5.74 -9.14 -17.67
CA ARG A 772 -5.90 -9.81 -16.37
C ARG A 772 -5.21 -11.15 -16.27
N ILE A 773 -4.26 -11.44 -17.14
CA ILE A 773 -3.51 -12.69 -17.04
C ILE A 773 -2.66 -12.69 -15.80
N LYS A 774 -2.80 -13.75 -15.02
CA LYS A 774 -1.86 -14.10 -13.97
C LYS A 774 -0.78 -15.00 -14.54
N VAL A 775 0.46 -14.74 -14.18
CA VAL A 775 1.59 -15.56 -14.57
C VAL A 775 2.02 -16.38 -13.37
N GLY A 776 1.85 -17.69 -13.44
CA GLY A 776 2.30 -18.60 -12.40
C GLY A 776 3.81 -18.85 -12.52
N SER A 777 4.47 -18.98 -11.41
CA SER A 777 5.87 -19.37 -11.30
C SER A 777 6.01 -20.54 -10.32
N GLU A 778 6.65 -21.60 -10.75
CA GLU A 778 6.98 -22.72 -9.85
C GLU A 778 8.02 -22.33 -8.82
N ARG A 779 8.88 -21.38 -9.14
CA ARG A 779 9.98 -21.01 -8.28
C ARG A 779 10.31 -19.54 -8.41
N GLN A 780 10.44 -18.89 -7.25
CA GLN A 780 11.14 -17.62 -7.13
C GLN A 780 12.43 -17.85 -6.35
N THR A 781 13.52 -17.29 -6.83
CA THR A 781 14.81 -17.31 -6.12
C THR A 781 14.86 -16.20 -5.09
N VAL A 782 14.21 -15.08 -5.38
CA VAL A 782 14.11 -13.94 -4.45
C VAL A 782 12.84 -14.08 -3.62
N ASN A 783 13.01 -14.17 -2.31
CA ASN A 783 11.91 -14.32 -1.37
C ASN A 783 11.98 -13.27 -0.27
N GLN A 784 10.83 -12.71 0.08
CA GLN A 784 10.67 -11.80 1.20
C GLN A 784 10.05 -12.56 2.38
N LEU A 785 10.78 -12.64 3.48
CA LEU A 785 10.28 -13.20 4.73
C LEU A 785 9.97 -12.07 5.68
N ARG A 786 8.74 -12.01 6.22
CA ARG A 786 8.34 -11.01 7.19
C ARG A 786 7.74 -11.68 8.43
N VAL A 787 8.16 -11.22 9.58
CA VAL A 787 7.71 -11.67 10.89
C VAL A 787 7.23 -10.46 11.69
N GLU A 788 6.01 -10.51 12.18
CA GLU A 788 5.46 -9.54 13.09
C GLU A 788 5.16 -10.19 14.42
N ARG A 789 5.85 -9.78 15.45
CA ARG A 789 5.57 -10.23 16.80
C ARG A 789 4.81 -9.17 17.58
N ARG A 790 3.72 -9.59 18.23
CA ARG A 790 2.90 -8.78 19.13
C ARG A 790 2.62 -9.60 20.40
N GLY A 791 3.31 -9.30 21.48
CA GLY A 791 3.22 -10.09 22.70
C GLY A 791 3.58 -11.55 22.47
N LYS A 792 2.60 -12.42 22.66
CA LYS A 792 2.76 -13.87 22.47
C LYS A 792 2.64 -14.31 21.02
N ASP A 793 2.00 -13.53 20.17
CA ASP A 793 1.65 -13.93 18.82
C ASP A 793 2.74 -13.50 17.82
N ILE A 794 3.12 -14.44 16.97
CA ILE A 794 4.12 -14.30 15.93
C ILE A 794 3.43 -14.57 14.60
N HIS A 795 3.15 -13.54 13.84
CA HIS A 795 2.59 -13.60 12.49
C HIS A 795 3.73 -13.78 11.49
N MET A 796 3.58 -14.71 10.56
CA MET A 796 4.65 -15.07 9.63
C MET A 796 4.15 -14.98 8.19
N TYR A 797 4.94 -14.30 7.36
CA TYR A 797 4.63 -14.07 5.95
C TYR A 797 5.84 -14.44 5.09
N VAL A 798 5.59 -15.02 3.94
CA VAL A 798 6.59 -15.23 2.88
C VAL A 798 5.98 -14.71 1.59
N ASN A 799 6.65 -13.77 0.93
CA ASN A 799 6.17 -13.07 -0.27
C ASN A 799 4.75 -12.49 -0.06
N ASP A 800 4.54 -11.84 1.07
CA ASP A 800 3.28 -11.28 1.59
C ASP A 800 2.14 -12.27 1.84
N ARG A 801 2.37 -13.55 1.61
CA ARG A 801 1.42 -14.59 1.95
C ARG A 801 1.56 -15.00 3.41
N SER A 802 0.46 -15.04 4.17
CA SER A 802 0.45 -15.53 5.55
C SER A 802 0.66 -17.03 5.62
N PHE A 803 1.63 -17.44 6.41
CA PHE A 803 1.86 -18.84 6.75
C PHE A 803 1.29 -19.21 8.12
N GLY A 804 0.63 -18.27 8.78
CA GLY A 804 -0.09 -18.48 10.03
C GLY A 804 0.54 -17.76 11.21
N VAL A 805 0.03 -18.10 12.38
CA VAL A 805 0.44 -17.49 13.65
C VAL A 805 0.95 -18.60 14.58
N VAL A 806 2.06 -18.32 15.25
CA VAL A 806 2.53 -19.12 16.37
C VAL A 806 2.35 -18.34 17.66
N THR A 807 1.61 -18.89 18.61
CA THR A 807 1.41 -18.27 19.91
C THR A 807 2.38 -18.88 20.92
N LEU A 808 3.22 -18.06 21.54
CA LEU A 808 4.15 -18.44 22.61
C LEU A 808 3.40 -18.73 23.90
N ALA A 809 3.93 -19.65 24.74
CA ALA A 809 3.34 -19.94 26.04
C ALA A 809 3.38 -18.72 26.98
N HIS A 810 4.43 -17.92 26.91
CA HIS A 810 4.65 -16.74 27.74
C HIS A 810 5.08 -15.56 26.88
N ASP A 811 4.69 -14.35 27.29
CA ASP A 811 5.15 -13.11 26.70
C ASP A 811 6.50 -12.71 27.33
N VAL A 812 7.58 -13.30 26.81
CA VAL A 812 8.95 -13.01 27.25
C VAL A 812 9.72 -12.36 26.10
N PRO A 813 10.64 -11.41 26.37
CA PRO A 813 11.44 -10.80 25.33
C PRO A 813 12.26 -11.85 24.55
N THR A 814 12.27 -11.78 23.23
CA THR A 814 13.07 -12.66 22.36
C THR A 814 13.86 -11.84 21.36
N ARG A 815 14.96 -12.42 20.90
CA ARG A 815 15.73 -11.89 19.76
C ARG A 815 15.24 -12.51 18.46
N CYS A 816 15.51 -11.86 17.36
CA CYS A 816 15.27 -12.37 16.00
C CYS A 816 16.52 -12.21 15.14
N GLY A 817 16.53 -12.79 13.95
CA GLY A 817 17.68 -12.71 13.06
C GLY A 817 17.63 -13.68 11.89
N LEU A 818 18.80 -13.96 11.31
CA LEU A 818 18.98 -14.78 10.12
C LEU A 818 19.42 -16.20 10.50
N LEU A 819 19.11 -17.17 9.65
CA LEU A 819 19.61 -18.53 9.78
C LEU A 819 19.81 -19.21 8.42
N SER A 820 20.79 -20.13 8.34
CA SER A 820 21.06 -20.94 7.17
C SER A 820 21.76 -22.23 7.57
N ASP A 821 21.49 -23.32 6.87
CA ASP A 821 22.27 -24.58 7.03
C ASP A 821 23.55 -24.59 6.20
N GLY A 822 23.77 -23.56 5.36
CA GLY A 822 24.94 -23.36 4.54
C GLY A 822 24.98 -24.18 3.26
N ALA A 823 23.96 -25.01 3.00
CA ALA A 823 23.90 -25.79 1.76
C ALA A 823 23.42 -24.93 0.56
N ALA A 824 22.57 -23.94 0.81
CA ALA A 824 22.17 -22.95 -0.18
C ALA A 824 23.12 -21.75 -0.15
N LYS A 825 23.53 -21.25 -1.33
CA LYS A 825 24.33 -20.02 -1.44
C LYS A 825 23.39 -18.81 -1.43
N VAL A 826 22.91 -18.45 -0.25
CA VAL A 826 21.91 -17.39 -0.10
C VAL A 826 22.57 -16.04 0.10
N THR A 827 22.05 -15.05 -0.58
CA THR A 827 22.38 -13.64 -0.39
C THR A 827 21.17 -12.93 0.22
N VAL A 828 21.42 -12.10 1.23
CA VAL A 828 20.41 -11.21 1.83
C VAL A 828 20.52 -9.84 1.18
N GLY A 829 19.47 -9.41 0.50
CA GLY A 829 19.44 -8.12 -0.22
C GLY A 829 19.10 -6.95 0.67
N ASN A 830 18.23 -7.16 1.65
CA ASN A 830 17.86 -6.15 2.65
C ASN A 830 17.35 -6.80 3.94
N VAL A 831 17.45 -6.05 5.04
CA VAL A 831 16.89 -6.40 6.34
C VAL A 831 16.32 -5.13 6.99
N LEU A 832 15.02 -5.13 7.27
CA LEU A 832 14.36 -4.11 8.06
C LEU A 832 13.94 -4.72 9.39
N TYR A 833 14.34 -4.10 10.48
CA TYR A 833 13.92 -4.48 11.84
C TYR A 833 13.56 -3.24 12.64
N TYR A 834 12.51 -3.30 13.41
CA TYR A 834 12.19 -2.28 14.39
C TYR A 834 11.31 -2.82 15.52
N VAL A 835 11.46 -2.19 16.69
CA VAL A 835 10.61 -2.44 17.85
C VAL A 835 9.27 -1.74 17.65
N VAL A 836 8.21 -2.41 18.07
CA VAL A 836 6.81 -1.95 17.98
C VAL A 836 6.27 -1.70 19.38
N ASN A 837 5.53 -0.59 19.57
CA ASN A 837 4.90 -0.22 20.84
C ASN A 837 3.40 -0.02 20.70
#